data_fa1112aad374304fc4d8cbac5ea37243
#
_entry.id   fa1112aad374304fc4d8cbac5ea37243
#
_cell.length_a   1.000
_cell.length_b   1.000
_cell.length_c   1.000
_cell.angle_alpha   90.00
_cell.angle_beta   90.00
_cell.angle_gamma   90.00
#
_symmetry.space_group_name_H-M   'P 1'
#
loop_
_entity.id
_entity.type
_entity.pdbx_description
1 polymer ?
#
loop_
_entity_poly.entity_id
_entity_poly.type
_entity_poly.pdbx_seq_one_letter_code
_entity_poly.pdbx_strand_id
1 'polypeptide(L)'
;MTESTTRSACPYCGVGCGVLIDSEGGRITRVRGDPEHPANFGRLCSKGSTLHLTARPEVQAQVRLLQPMHRAQRAGAALPLAWDQALDTLGQRIATTVQQHGANAVGMYVSGQLLTEDYYVFNKFAKGLLGTNQIDTNSRLCMSSAVAGYKATLGADAPPACYEDLAHAATLFITGANPAWAHPIVFRRIEDAKRANPHLRIIVCDPRRTDTAELADLHLALQPGSDVWLYHGMLRCMLEQGWVDQAFIAAHTQGWDVLAAQVQHATPAAVQQHCGIAPAELLQAARWFAGVDAGRTGRSPTLSLYCQGLNQSVHGTDNNTALIHLHLACGQIGKPGAGPFSLTGQPNAMGGREVGALANQLSAHRNLSDPQHRAEVAALWGVPEVPATPGKAAVELFEAAADGQIKLLWIACTNPAHSLPDQALVRRALQRAEFVVVQDAYATGATARYADLLLPATTWGEKEGTVTNSERRISRVRAAVAAPGQAWADWRIVTEVARRVQPLLPTRAHLPSLFPYDGPEAIWNEHRESTRGRDLDITGLSWAQLDAAPQQWPCPQGQAQGRARLYTDGRFATPDGRARFVLPQPGTVAEPTDARYPFALITGRLRDQWHGLSRSGTVESLWAHASEPVAQLAREDMDRLGLAPGDLAYLTSRRGTVLAPVQPVDGLRSGQVFMAMHWGDEVLGGASSTGKRLAGVNALTTAARCPQSLQPELKHAAIKVLKAELPWGVWAQAWLPLAQVHLARQTLEGLMAAFPFASCTLFGRPETGVGLQLRAAAHQAVDTALLERIAQVLGIQGQGALSYQDARRGQWRRARLLDEGAAQLLQGMVLAGDVSAQAWIAPLLQERQNAQPLRRALLQAGTRPPVRLTSRGAAVCACEGVAETAITGLLQRCVGDAAQRLQQLKDGLRCGTQCGSCVPQLQRMVQASLTSA
;
A
#
# COMPACT_ATOMS: atom_id res chain seq x y z
N MET A 1 35.64 -14.34 3.07
CA MET A 1 34.32 -13.82 3.55
C MET A 1 33.30 -14.88 3.17
N THR A 2 32.48 -15.34 4.10
CA THR A 2 31.51 -16.42 3.84
C THR A 2 30.31 -15.82 3.10
N GLU A 3 30.10 -16.27 1.86
CA GLU A 3 28.88 -16.06 1.11
C GLU A 3 27.79 -16.98 1.68
N SER A 4 26.60 -16.45 1.93
CA SER A 4 25.46 -17.22 2.40
C SER A 4 24.17 -16.82 1.69
N THR A 5 23.26 -17.79 1.54
CA THR A 5 21.93 -17.58 1.01
C THR A 5 20.90 -17.93 2.07
N THR A 6 20.04 -16.97 2.41
CA THR A 6 18.98 -17.12 3.40
C THR A 6 17.61 -17.13 2.73
N ARG A 7 16.79 -18.16 3.00
CA ARG A 7 15.37 -18.18 2.63
C ARG A 7 14.56 -17.30 3.56
N SER A 8 13.69 -16.46 3.01
CA SER A 8 12.84 -15.56 3.79
C SER A 8 11.57 -15.19 3.01
N ALA A 9 10.73 -14.34 3.57
CA ALA A 9 9.55 -13.79 2.90
C ALA A 9 9.74 -12.33 2.50
N CYS A 10 9.17 -11.95 1.35
CA CYS A 10 9.19 -10.59 0.85
C CYS A 10 8.36 -9.66 1.75
N PRO A 11 8.89 -8.50 2.18
CA PRO A 11 8.24 -7.61 3.13
C PRO A 11 7.25 -6.61 2.50
N TYR A 12 6.87 -6.79 1.22
CA TYR A 12 6.00 -5.80 0.56
C TYR A 12 4.52 -6.14 0.68
N CYS A 13 3.98 -7.02 -0.13
CA CYS A 13 2.53 -7.20 -0.18
C CYS A 13 2.06 -8.57 0.30
N GLY A 14 0.74 -8.70 0.50
CA GLY A 14 0.11 -9.93 0.98
C GLY A 14 0.12 -11.11 0.01
N VAL A 15 0.83 -11.02 -1.13
CA VAL A 15 1.15 -12.21 -1.94
C VAL A 15 2.03 -13.18 -1.14
N GLY A 16 2.92 -12.64 -0.29
CA GLY A 16 3.79 -13.46 0.54
C GLY A 16 4.83 -14.25 -0.27
N CYS A 17 5.46 -13.59 -1.24
CA CYS A 17 6.49 -14.21 -2.09
C CYS A 17 7.68 -14.70 -1.25
N GLY A 18 8.16 -15.89 -1.50
CA GLY A 18 9.43 -16.36 -0.99
C GLY A 18 10.60 -15.68 -1.70
N VAL A 19 11.62 -15.33 -0.93
CA VAL A 19 12.86 -14.72 -1.42
C VAL A 19 14.08 -15.47 -0.91
N LEU A 20 15.12 -15.50 -1.75
CA LEU A 20 16.46 -15.91 -1.41
C LEU A 20 17.31 -14.64 -1.29
N ILE A 21 17.89 -14.43 -0.11
CA ILE A 21 18.73 -13.29 0.21
C ILE A 21 20.16 -13.73 0.23
N ASP A 22 20.94 -13.27 -0.74
CA ASP A 22 22.37 -13.54 -0.80
C ASP A 22 23.09 -12.44 0.00
N SER A 23 24.01 -12.85 0.88
CA SER A 23 24.78 -11.93 1.72
C SER A 23 26.26 -12.31 1.77
N GLU A 24 27.13 -11.31 1.82
CA GLU A 24 28.58 -11.45 1.91
C GLU A 24 29.15 -10.40 2.86
N GLY A 25 30.03 -10.82 3.76
CA GLY A 25 30.66 -9.89 4.71
C GLY A 25 29.68 -9.13 5.60
N GLY A 26 28.52 -9.72 5.92
CA GLY A 26 27.47 -9.05 6.70
C GLY A 26 26.63 -8.02 5.94
N ARG A 27 26.68 -8.02 4.62
CA ARG A 27 25.92 -7.15 3.74
C ARG A 27 25.04 -7.95 2.78
N ILE A 28 23.83 -7.49 2.55
CA ILE A 28 22.95 -8.07 1.54
C ILE A 28 23.45 -7.62 0.16
N THR A 29 23.79 -8.57 -0.69
CA THR A 29 24.33 -8.31 -2.03
C THR A 29 23.28 -8.47 -3.13
N ARG A 30 22.31 -9.38 -2.93
CA ARG A 30 21.29 -9.69 -3.93
C ARG A 30 20.02 -10.25 -3.29
N VAL A 31 18.89 -10.04 -3.95
CA VAL A 31 17.62 -10.72 -3.64
C VAL A 31 17.06 -11.32 -4.93
N ARG A 32 16.67 -12.57 -4.87
CA ARG A 32 16.00 -13.30 -5.96
C ARG A 32 14.79 -14.06 -5.41
N GLY A 33 13.85 -14.41 -6.29
CA GLY A 33 12.69 -15.20 -5.88
C GLY A 33 13.08 -16.64 -5.54
N ASP A 34 12.42 -17.20 -4.52
CA ASP A 34 12.57 -18.59 -4.16
C ASP A 34 11.74 -19.46 -5.12
N PRO A 35 12.37 -20.34 -5.95
CA PRO A 35 11.65 -21.16 -6.91
C PRO A 35 10.78 -22.24 -6.25
N GLU A 36 11.09 -22.63 -5.03
CA GLU A 36 10.34 -23.64 -4.28
C GLU A 36 9.15 -23.06 -3.52
N HIS A 37 9.08 -21.75 -3.37
CA HIS A 37 8.00 -21.11 -2.62
C HIS A 37 6.69 -21.07 -3.43
N PRO A 38 5.58 -21.67 -2.93
CA PRO A 38 4.34 -21.87 -3.70
C PRO A 38 3.57 -20.59 -4.03
N ALA A 39 3.86 -19.47 -3.37
CA ALA A 39 3.22 -18.20 -3.71
C ALA A 39 3.73 -17.60 -5.01
N ASN A 40 5.02 -17.76 -5.34
CA ASN A 40 5.66 -17.05 -6.44
C ASN A 40 6.52 -17.86 -7.40
N PHE A 41 6.91 -19.08 -7.05
CA PHE A 41 7.75 -19.96 -7.91
C PHE A 41 8.93 -19.22 -8.55
N GLY A 42 9.71 -18.52 -7.73
CA GLY A 42 10.89 -17.78 -8.17
C GLY A 42 10.61 -16.39 -8.80
N ARG A 43 9.37 -16.01 -9.03
CA ARG A 43 9.04 -14.72 -9.63
C ARG A 43 9.00 -13.61 -8.58
N LEU A 44 9.49 -12.42 -8.93
CA LEU A 44 9.40 -11.21 -8.12
C LEU A 44 8.90 -10.03 -8.97
N CYS A 45 8.18 -9.10 -8.36
CA CYS A 45 7.84 -7.83 -8.97
C CYS A 45 9.03 -6.84 -8.89
N SER A 46 8.91 -5.67 -9.54
CA SER A 46 9.94 -4.62 -9.53
C SER A 46 10.43 -4.28 -8.12
N LYS A 47 9.51 -4.13 -7.13
CA LYS A 47 9.86 -3.87 -5.73
C LYS A 47 10.63 -5.03 -5.08
N GLY A 48 10.23 -6.26 -5.36
CA GLY A 48 10.87 -7.46 -4.81
C GLY A 48 12.25 -7.70 -5.40
N SER A 49 12.43 -7.50 -6.71
CA SER A 49 13.72 -7.70 -7.39
C SER A 49 14.75 -6.62 -7.03
N THR A 50 14.31 -5.41 -6.66
CA THR A 50 15.18 -4.30 -6.24
C THR A 50 15.30 -4.17 -4.72
N LEU A 51 14.76 -5.12 -3.96
CA LEU A 51 14.69 -5.04 -2.51
C LEU A 51 16.08 -4.88 -1.85
N HIS A 52 17.11 -5.56 -2.36
CA HIS A 52 18.49 -5.46 -1.89
C HIS A 52 19.04 -4.02 -1.96
N LEU A 53 18.60 -3.20 -2.92
CA LEU A 53 19.04 -1.81 -3.03
C LEU A 53 18.60 -0.94 -1.84
N THR A 54 17.54 -1.35 -1.12
CA THR A 54 17.10 -0.66 0.10
C THR A 54 17.99 -0.94 1.30
N ALA A 55 18.83 -1.98 1.21
CA ALA A 55 19.77 -2.40 2.25
C ALA A 55 21.22 -1.95 1.99
N ARG A 56 21.47 -1.13 0.94
CA ARG A 56 22.78 -0.55 0.70
C ARG A 56 23.26 0.25 1.92
N PRO A 57 24.47 0.05 2.44
CA PRO A 57 24.97 0.74 3.63
C PRO A 57 24.87 2.26 3.54
N GLU A 58 25.14 2.82 2.34
CA GLU A 58 25.07 4.25 2.08
C GLU A 58 23.63 4.79 2.21
N VAL A 59 22.63 3.99 1.84
CA VAL A 59 21.20 4.33 2.00
C VAL A 59 20.83 4.23 3.48
N GLN A 60 21.17 3.10 4.12
CA GLN A 60 20.83 2.87 5.52
C GLN A 60 21.38 3.95 6.45
N ALA A 61 22.63 4.38 6.25
CA ALA A 61 23.25 5.43 7.05
C ALA A 61 22.49 6.76 7.06
N GLN A 62 21.68 7.02 6.02
CA GLN A 62 20.95 8.28 5.86
C GLN A 62 19.47 8.19 6.26
N VAL A 63 18.85 7.01 6.16
CA VAL A 63 17.39 6.88 6.32
C VAL A 63 16.98 6.05 7.54
N ARG A 64 17.87 5.20 8.06
CA ARG A 64 17.56 4.32 9.19
C ARG A 64 17.66 5.05 10.52
N LEU A 65 16.78 4.70 11.44
CA LEU A 65 16.94 4.99 12.84
C LEU A 65 17.94 3.96 13.43
N LEU A 66 19.10 4.42 13.87
CA LEU A 66 20.21 3.53 14.25
C LEU A 66 20.41 3.40 15.76
N GLN A 67 19.82 4.27 16.57
CA GLN A 67 19.88 4.28 18.01
C GLN A 67 18.64 4.96 18.60
N PRO A 68 18.28 4.69 19.86
CA PRO A 68 17.18 5.42 20.49
C PRO A 68 17.46 6.91 20.53
N MET A 69 16.42 7.73 20.27
CA MET A 69 16.53 9.18 20.25
C MET A 69 15.40 9.78 21.07
N HIS A 70 15.68 10.87 21.78
CA HIS A 70 14.71 11.59 22.59
C HIS A 70 14.68 13.07 22.22
N ARG A 71 13.50 13.69 22.26
CA ARG A 71 13.31 15.13 22.14
C ARG A 71 12.76 15.68 23.46
N ALA A 72 13.47 16.64 24.05
CA ALA A 72 12.96 17.38 25.18
C ALA A 72 11.76 18.26 24.82
N GLN A 73 11.73 18.72 23.59
CA GLN A 73 10.62 19.48 22.99
C GLN A 73 10.43 19.02 21.53
N ARG A 74 9.20 18.82 21.08
CA ARG A 74 8.90 18.27 19.74
C ARG A 74 9.45 19.10 18.58
N ALA A 75 9.58 20.42 18.76
CA ALA A 75 10.20 21.30 17.78
C ALA A 75 11.74 21.23 17.79
N GLY A 76 12.33 20.61 18.82
CA GLY A 76 13.78 20.51 19.00
C GLY A 76 14.40 19.35 18.24
N ALA A 77 15.73 19.33 18.24
CA ALA A 77 16.50 18.22 17.72
C ALA A 77 16.30 16.96 18.59
N ALA A 78 16.24 15.81 17.93
CA ALA A 78 16.29 14.52 18.63
C ALA A 78 17.74 14.23 19.01
N LEU A 79 17.97 13.88 20.28
CA LEU A 79 19.29 13.56 20.82
C LEU A 79 19.39 12.06 21.10
N PRO A 80 20.57 11.47 20.90
CA PRO A 80 20.82 10.06 21.23
C PRO A 80 20.53 9.75 22.69
N LEU A 81 19.99 8.55 22.96
CA LEU A 81 19.71 8.04 24.29
C LEU A 81 20.17 6.57 24.37
N ALA A 82 20.67 6.13 25.51
CA ALA A 82 20.95 4.72 25.73
C ALA A 82 19.66 3.90 25.84
N TRP A 83 19.68 2.63 25.42
CA TRP A 83 18.51 1.76 25.47
C TRP A 83 17.86 1.69 26.84
N ASP A 84 18.66 1.47 27.92
CA ASP A 84 18.10 1.37 29.27
C ASP A 84 17.36 2.65 29.68
N GLN A 85 17.94 3.82 29.37
CA GLN A 85 17.29 5.10 29.63
C GLN A 85 16.01 5.29 28.81
N ALA A 86 16.01 4.84 27.52
CA ALA A 86 14.84 4.93 26.67
C ALA A 86 13.69 4.05 27.18
N LEU A 87 14.01 2.81 27.56
CA LEU A 87 13.07 1.83 28.09
C LEU A 87 12.51 2.25 29.46
N ASP A 88 13.39 2.76 30.36
CA ASP A 88 12.99 3.26 31.68
C ASP A 88 12.09 4.49 31.52
N THR A 89 12.44 5.43 30.63
CA THR A 89 11.63 6.60 30.31
C THR A 89 10.25 6.19 29.84
N LEU A 90 10.16 5.25 28.89
CA LEU A 90 8.89 4.77 28.36
C LEU A 90 8.09 4.00 29.41
N GLY A 91 8.76 3.11 30.16
CA GLY A 91 8.13 2.34 31.24
C GLY A 91 7.51 3.25 32.32
N GLN A 92 8.27 4.24 32.77
CA GLN A 92 7.79 5.22 33.76
C GLN A 92 6.65 6.08 33.21
N ARG A 93 6.73 6.53 31.95
CA ARG A 93 5.65 7.31 31.29
C ARG A 93 4.36 6.50 31.18
N ILE A 94 4.43 5.24 30.79
CA ILE A 94 3.28 4.34 30.71
C ILE A 94 2.68 4.16 32.11
N ALA A 95 3.48 3.77 33.10
CA ALA A 95 3.01 3.54 34.46
C ALA A 95 2.35 4.79 35.05
N THR A 96 2.97 5.96 34.92
CA THR A 96 2.42 7.26 35.36
C THR A 96 1.10 7.56 34.65
N THR A 97 1.03 7.37 33.32
CA THR A 97 -0.21 7.59 32.55
C THR A 97 -1.33 6.68 33.05
N VAL A 98 -1.04 5.40 33.28
CA VAL A 98 -2.02 4.43 33.81
C VAL A 98 -2.49 4.83 35.20
N GLN A 99 -1.58 5.23 36.09
CA GLN A 99 -1.90 5.63 37.46
C GLN A 99 -2.76 6.90 37.52
N GLN A 100 -2.48 7.89 36.68
CA GLN A 100 -3.14 9.20 36.71
C GLN A 100 -4.43 9.23 35.89
N HIS A 101 -4.51 8.50 34.78
CA HIS A 101 -5.56 8.61 33.78
C HIS A 101 -6.24 7.29 33.44
N GLY A 102 -5.78 6.17 34.04
CA GLY A 102 -6.26 4.83 33.71
C GLY A 102 -5.61 4.23 32.46
N ALA A 103 -5.71 2.92 32.30
CA ALA A 103 -5.09 2.18 31.21
C ALA A 103 -5.57 2.62 29.81
N ASN A 104 -6.82 3.08 29.70
CA ASN A 104 -7.40 3.55 28.43
C ASN A 104 -6.82 4.88 27.93
N ALA A 105 -5.99 5.56 28.71
CA ALA A 105 -5.26 6.75 28.26
C ALA A 105 -3.96 6.42 27.51
N VAL A 106 -3.57 5.13 27.46
CA VAL A 106 -2.45 4.62 26.66
C VAL A 106 -2.98 3.99 25.39
N GLY A 107 -2.69 4.59 24.25
CA GLY A 107 -3.09 4.11 22.93
C GLY A 107 -1.91 3.53 22.15
N MET A 108 -2.14 2.45 21.41
CA MET A 108 -1.15 1.82 20.55
C MET A 108 -1.67 1.73 19.11
N TYR A 109 -0.85 2.15 18.14
CA TYR A 109 -1.18 2.04 16.72
C TYR A 109 -0.07 1.30 15.99
N VAL A 110 -0.36 0.04 15.61
CA VAL A 110 0.62 -0.90 15.06
C VAL A 110 0.39 -1.17 13.57
N SER A 111 1.15 -2.09 12.97
CA SER A 111 1.21 -2.21 11.50
C SER A 111 1.10 -3.63 10.98
N GLY A 112 0.38 -3.85 9.88
CA GLY A 112 0.37 -5.10 9.09
C GLY A 112 1.71 -5.47 8.46
N GLN A 113 2.78 -4.78 8.78
CA GLN A 113 4.15 -5.11 8.39
C GLN A 113 4.99 -5.70 9.54
N LEU A 114 4.46 -5.73 10.76
CA LEU A 114 5.01 -6.46 11.88
C LEU A 114 4.94 -7.98 11.64
N LEU A 115 5.82 -8.74 12.26
CA LEU A 115 5.73 -10.19 12.28
C LEU A 115 4.57 -10.62 13.20
N THR A 116 4.12 -11.87 13.08
CA THR A 116 3.04 -12.41 13.91
C THR A 116 3.39 -12.35 15.39
N GLU A 117 4.64 -12.65 15.72
CA GLU A 117 5.21 -12.60 17.08
C GLU A 117 5.23 -11.17 17.63
N ASP A 118 5.60 -10.18 16.81
CA ASP A 118 5.59 -8.76 17.20
C ASP A 118 4.17 -8.32 17.59
N TYR A 119 3.18 -8.65 16.75
CA TYR A 119 1.78 -8.37 17.00
C TYR A 119 1.26 -9.04 18.27
N TYR A 120 1.62 -10.33 18.48
CA TYR A 120 1.19 -11.09 19.63
C TYR A 120 1.64 -10.42 20.93
N VAL A 121 2.91 -10.00 21.00
CA VAL A 121 3.47 -9.34 22.17
C VAL A 121 2.83 -7.99 22.44
N PHE A 122 2.60 -7.17 21.41
CA PHE A 122 1.86 -5.90 21.53
C PHE A 122 0.45 -6.13 22.08
N ASN A 123 -0.24 -7.14 21.57
CA ASN A 123 -1.61 -7.45 21.97
C ASN A 123 -1.69 -7.92 23.42
N LYS A 124 -0.78 -8.82 23.84
CA LYS A 124 -0.64 -9.28 25.22
C LYS A 124 -0.24 -8.14 26.15
N PHE A 125 0.64 -7.23 25.70
CA PHE A 125 1.01 -6.05 26.47
C PHE A 125 -0.18 -5.12 26.74
N ALA A 126 -0.94 -4.78 25.71
CA ALA A 126 -2.11 -3.93 25.87
C ALA A 126 -3.21 -4.61 26.70
N LYS A 127 -3.68 -5.78 26.25
CA LYS A 127 -4.87 -6.41 26.79
C LYS A 127 -4.62 -7.22 28.05
N GLY A 128 -3.45 -7.88 28.14
CA GLY A 128 -3.07 -8.71 29.29
C GLY A 128 -2.39 -7.91 30.40
N LEU A 129 -1.34 -7.10 30.09
CA LEU A 129 -0.59 -6.39 31.11
C LEU A 129 -1.25 -5.08 31.55
N LEU A 130 -1.59 -4.21 30.60
CA LEU A 130 -2.20 -2.91 30.92
C LEU A 130 -3.68 -3.02 31.22
N GLY A 131 -4.38 -4.02 30.69
CA GLY A 131 -5.82 -4.17 30.82
C GLY A 131 -6.61 -3.16 29.98
N THR A 132 -6.16 -2.89 28.74
CA THR A 132 -6.83 -1.99 27.80
C THR A 132 -6.93 -2.59 26.40
N ASN A 133 -8.02 -2.29 25.70
CA ASN A 133 -8.20 -2.61 24.28
C ASN A 133 -7.83 -1.41 23.37
N GLN A 134 -7.18 -0.36 23.88
CA GLN A 134 -6.77 0.81 23.09
C GLN A 134 -5.53 0.48 22.22
N ILE A 135 -5.66 -0.57 21.43
CA ILE A 135 -4.69 -1.00 20.42
C ILE A 135 -5.41 -1.29 19.11
N ASP A 136 -4.99 -0.63 18.03
CA ASP A 136 -5.47 -0.95 16.69
C ASP A 136 -4.31 -0.88 15.69
N THR A 137 -4.55 -1.28 14.45
CA THR A 137 -3.51 -1.44 13.44
C THR A 137 -3.93 -0.79 12.13
N ASN A 138 -2.97 -0.44 11.28
CA ASN A 138 -3.27 -0.01 9.92
C ASN A 138 -3.91 -1.12 9.05
N SER A 139 -3.96 -2.37 9.52
CA SER A 139 -4.79 -3.43 8.92
C SER A 139 -6.29 -3.08 8.99
N ARG A 140 -6.71 -2.23 9.94
CA ARG A 140 -8.04 -1.63 10.00
C ARG A 140 -8.37 -0.88 8.70
N LEU A 141 -7.42 -0.14 8.17
CA LEU A 141 -7.56 0.62 6.94
C LEU A 141 -7.52 -0.27 5.69
N CYS A 142 -7.09 -1.52 5.83
CA CYS A 142 -6.84 -2.43 4.71
C CYS A 142 -7.96 -3.45 4.52
N MET A 143 -8.26 -4.25 5.56
CA MET A 143 -9.03 -5.49 5.41
C MET A 143 -10.21 -5.64 6.35
N SER A 144 -10.49 -4.68 7.23
CA SER A 144 -11.52 -4.89 8.26
C SER A 144 -12.93 -5.09 7.71
N SER A 145 -13.26 -4.54 6.54
CA SER A 145 -14.52 -4.78 5.87
C SER A 145 -14.64 -6.21 5.33
N ALA A 146 -13.54 -6.77 4.78
CA ALA A 146 -13.51 -8.17 4.38
C ALA A 146 -13.65 -9.11 5.59
N VAL A 147 -12.95 -8.79 6.70
CA VAL A 147 -13.10 -9.51 7.99
C VAL A 147 -14.55 -9.53 8.45
N ALA A 148 -15.19 -8.35 8.48
CA ALA A 148 -16.58 -8.24 8.90
C ALA A 148 -17.53 -8.99 7.95
N GLY A 149 -17.30 -8.92 6.64
CA GLY A 149 -18.07 -9.65 5.64
C GLY A 149 -17.97 -11.17 5.78
N TYR A 150 -16.76 -11.71 5.91
CA TYR A 150 -16.56 -13.15 6.14
C TYR A 150 -17.19 -13.62 7.45
N LYS A 151 -17.00 -12.88 8.55
CA LYS A 151 -17.59 -13.23 9.84
C LYS A 151 -19.13 -13.20 9.80
N ALA A 152 -19.71 -12.20 9.14
CA ALA A 152 -21.17 -12.07 9.04
C ALA A 152 -21.81 -13.20 8.21
N THR A 153 -21.12 -13.66 7.17
CA THR A 153 -21.67 -14.63 6.21
C THR A 153 -21.17 -16.06 6.44
N LEU A 154 -19.88 -16.26 6.68
CA LEU A 154 -19.24 -17.58 6.78
C LEU A 154 -18.85 -17.97 8.21
N GLY A 155 -18.96 -17.04 9.17
CA GLY A 155 -18.71 -17.26 10.60
C GLY A 155 -17.27 -17.00 11.07
N ALA A 156 -16.28 -16.95 10.19
CA ALA A 156 -14.88 -16.73 10.55
C ALA A 156 -14.15 -15.78 9.59
N ASP A 157 -13.04 -15.20 10.04
CA ASP A 157 -12.14 -14.40 9.21
C ASP A 157 -11.18 -15.30 8.41
N ALA A 158 -11.75 -16.04 7.45
CA ALA A 158 -11.03 -17.08 6.73
C ALA A 158 -11.38 -17.08 5.24
N PRO A 159 -10.52 -16.53 4.38
CA PRO A 159 -10.69 -16.62 2.92
C PRO A 159 -10.73 -18.09 2.49
N PRO A 160 -11.80 -18.54 1.78
CA PRO A 160 -11.98 -19.96 1.49
C PRO A 160 -11.06 -20.50 0.39
N ALA A 161 -10.59 -19.62 -0.52
CA ALA A 161 -9.82 -19.98 -1.70
C ALA A 161 -8.30 -19.87 -1.48
N CYS A 162 -7.53 -20.33 -2.46
CA CYS A 162 -6.08 -20.26 -2.52
C CYS A 162 -5.59 -19.84 -3.91
N TYR A 163 -4.28 -19.59 -4.07
CA TYR A 163 -3.72 -19.15 -5.35
C TYR A 163 -3.83 -20.20 -6.47
N GLU A 164 -3.88 -21.47 -6.12
CA GLU A 164 -4.06 -22.55 -7.11
C GLU A 164 -5.43 -22.48 -7.81
N ASP A 165 -6.43 -21.92 -7.14
CA ASP A 165 -7.77 -21.74 -7.70
C ASP A 165 -7.79 -20.87 -8.96
N LEU A 166 -6.80 -20.00 -9.14
CA LEU A 166 -6.64 -19.21 -10.37
C LEU A 166 -6.52 -20.07 -11.63
N ALA A 167 -5.88 -21.22 -11.53
CA ALA A 167 -5.71 -22.14 -12.65
C ALA A 167 -6.95 -23.01 -12.92
N HIS A 168 -7.86 -23.11 -11.95
CA HIS A 168 -9.08 -23.92 -12.04
C HIS A 168 -10.33 -23.10 -12.39
N ALA A 169 -10.27 -21.78 -12.26
CA ALA A 169 -11.42 -20.91 -12.54
C ALA A 169 -11.78 -20.90 -14.02
N ALA A 170 -13.08 -20.90 -14.32
CA ALA A 170 -13.62 -20.62 -15.65
C ALA A 170 -14.03 -19.14 -15.80
N THR A 171 -14.36 -18.49 -14.69
CA THR A 171 -14.60 -17.06 -14.62
C THR A 171 -13.80 -16.46 -13.45
N LEU A 172 -13.06 -15.38 -13.72
CA LEU A 172 -12.47 -14.51 -12.70
C LEU A 172 -13.29 -13.24 -12.62
N PHE A 173 -13.80 -12.93 -11.45
CA PHE A 173 -14.52 -11.69 -11.15
C PHE A 173 -13.65 -10.81 -10.27
N ILE A 174 -12.99 -9.79 -10.86
CA ILE A 174 -12.05 -8.91 -10.18
C ILE A 174 -12.74 -7.58 -9.89
N THR A 175 -12.93 -7.26 -8.62
CA THR A 175 -13.69 -6.08 -8.21
C THR A 175 -12.97 -5.25 -7.15
N GLY A 176 -12.91 -3.94 -7.34
CA GLY A 176 -12.20 -3.03 -6.42
C GLY A 176 -10.73 -3.38 -6.21
N ALA A 177 -10.10 -4.00 -7.20
CA ALA A 177 -8.74 -4.48 -7.15
C ALA A 177 -8.00 -4.22 -8.47
N ASN A 178 -6.75 -3.77 -8.36
CA ASN A 178 -5.82 -3.70 -9.49
C ASN A 178 -4.61 -4.59 -9.21
N PRO A 179 -4.74 -5.94 -9.32
CA PRO A 179 -3.64 -6.86 -9.03
C PRO A 179 -2.41 -6.64 -9.93
N ALA A 180 -2.54 -6.12 -11.15
CA ALA A 180 -1.41 -5.76 -12.00
C ALA A 180 -0.41 -4.82 -11.28
N TRP A 181 -0.90 -3.92 -10.42
CA TRP A 181 -0.06 -3.00 -9.64
C TRP A 181 0.08 -3.38 -8.16
N ALA A 182 -1.01 -3.83 -7.53
CA ALA A 182 -1.03 -4.10 -6.09
C ALA A 182 -0.49 -5.48 -5.71
N HIS A 183 -0.74 -6.50 -6.55
CA HIS A 183 -0.35 -7.90 -6.34
C HIS A 183 0.24 -8.50 -7.62
N PRO A 184 1.36 -7.97 -8.14
CA PRO A 184 1.83 -8.28 -9.49
C PRO A 184 2.07 -9.78 -9.74
N ILE A 185 2.47 -10.54 -8.71
CA ILE A 185 2.73 -11.97 -8.88
C ILE A 185 1.43 -12.78 -8.97
N VAL A 186 0.37 -12.37 -8.26
CA VAL A 186 -0.97 -12.93 -8.46
C VAL A 186 -1.46 -12.60 -9.88
N PHE A 187 -1.23 -11.38 -10.36
CA PHE A 187 -1.59 -11.00 -11.72
C PHE A 187 -0.85 -11.83 -12.78
N ARG A 188 0.43 -12.12 -12.57
CA ARG A 188 1.18 -13.05 -13.43
C ARG A 188 0.56 -14.46 -13.48
N ARG A 189 0.03 -14.96 -12.35
CA ARG A 189 -0.69 -16.23 -12.32
C ARG A 189 -2.02 -16.15 -13.09
N ILE A 190 -2.71 -15.00 -13.07
CA ILE A 190 -3.91 -14.76 -13.90
C ILE A 190 -3.56 -14.79 -15.38
N GLU A 191 -2.49 -14.12 -15.78
CA GLU A 191 -1.99 -14.15 -17.17
C GLU A 191 -1.63 -15.57 -17.63
N ASP A 192 -0.96 -16.33 -16.76
CA ASP A 192 -0.62 -17.73 -17.04
C ASP A 192 -1.89 -18.59 -17.17
N ALA A 193 -2.87 -18.42 -16.29
CA ALA A 193 -4.15 -19.13 -16.36
C ALA A 193 -4.92 -18.80 -17.65
N LYS A 194 -4.98 -17.51 -18.04
CA LYS A 194 -5.62 -17.08 -19.30
C LYS A 194 -4.91 -17.63 -20.52
N ARG A 195 -3.57 -17.74 -20.49
CA ARG A 195 -2.77 -18.33 -21.58
C ARG A 195 -2.99 -19.83 -21.69
N ALA A 196 -3.05 -20.53 -20.55
CA ALA A 196 -3.29 -21.96 -20.48
C ALA A 196 -4.74 -22.32 -20.87
N ASN A 197 -5.69 -21.45 -20.54
CA ASN A 197 -7.10 -21.59 -20.88
C ASN A 197 -7.61 -20.28 -21.52
N PRO A 198 -7.55 -20.14 -22.86
CA PRO A 198 -8.05 -18.96 -23.57
C PRO A 198 -9.55 -18.68 -23.35
N HIS A 199 -10.33 -19.69 -22.93
CA HIS A 199 -11.76 -19.58 -22.62
C HIS A 199 -12.03 -19.07 -21.21
N LEU A 200 -11.01 -18.90 -20.34
CA LEU A 200 -11.16 -18.23 -19.05
C LEU A 200 -11.73 -16.84 -19.28
N ARG A 201 -12.86 -16.54 -18.65
CA ARG A 201 -13.52 -15.24 -18.72
C ARG A 201 -13.03 -14.35 -17.59
N ILE A 202 -12.71 -13.11 -17.89
CA ILE A 202 -12.25 -12.14 -16.88
C ILE A 202 -13.19 -10.94 -16.90
N ILE A 203 -13.88 -10.73 -15.78
CA ILE A 203 -14.74 -9.56 -15.55
C ILE A 203 -13.98 -8.65 -14.58
N VAL A 204 -13.80 -7.38 -14.92
CA VAL A 204 -13.18 -6.40 -14.04
C VAL A 204 -14.17 -5.29 -13.71
N CYS A 205 -14.42 -5.08 -12.41
CA CYS A 205 -15.25 -3.99 -11.89
C CYS A 205 -14.34 -2.95 -11.23
N ASP A 206 -14.13 -1.83 -11.91
CA ASP A 206 -13.32 -0.71 -11.41
C ASP A 206 -13.80 0.56 -12.11
N PRO A 207 -13.98 1.68 -11.40
CA PRO A 207 -14.36 2.96 -12.03
C PRO A 207 -13.41 3.40 -13.14
N ARG A 208 -12.16 2.96 -13.05
CA ARG A 208 -11.06 3.29 -13.95
C ARG A 208 -10.65 2.06 -14.78
N ARG A 209 -10.35 2.26 -16.06
CA ARG A 209 -9.71 1.23 -16.88
C ARG A 209 -8.24 1.10 -16.47
N THR A 210 -7.97 0.16 -15.58
CA THR A 210 -6.63 -0.11 -15.04
C THR A 210 -5.87 -1.11 -15.91
N ASP A 211 -4.55 -1.30 -15.65
CA ASP A 211 -3.77 -2.34 -16.32
C ASP A 211 -4.35 -3.76 -16.12
N THR A 212 -5.09 -3.99 -15.04
CA THR A 212 -5.83 -5.24 -14.85
C THR A 212 -7.00 -5.35 -15.84
N ALA A 213 -7.68 -4.25 -16.13
CA ALA A 213 -8.81 -4.22 -17.07
C ALA A 213 -8.38 -4.42 -18.54
N GLU A 214 -7.09 -4.27 -18.86
CA GLU A 214 -6.58 -4.60 -20.20
C GLU A 214 -6.67 -6.10 -20.54
N LEU A 215 -6.73 -6.95 -19.52
CA LEU A 215 -6.91 -8.39 -19.69
C LEU A 215 -8.39 -8.82 -19.63
N ALA A 216 -9.31 -7.88 -19.34
CA ALA A 216 -10.72 -8.20 -19.14
C ALA A 216 -11.44 -8.48 -20.45
N ASP A 217 -12.26 -9.52 -20.44
CA ASP A 217 -13.25 -9.79 -21.49
C ASP A 217 -14.49 -8.88 -21.30
N LEU A 218 -14.74 -8.41 -20.06
CA LEU A 218 -15.79 -7.45 -19.72
C LEU A 218 -15.29 -6.48 -18.65
N HIS A 219 -15.30 -5.17 -18.92
CA HIS A 219 -14.96 -4.13 -17.96
C HIS A 219 -16.22 -3.36 -17.57
N LEU A 220 -16.60 -3.47 -16.30
CA LEU A 220 -17.72 -2.77 -15.69
C LEU A 220 -17.20 -1.52 -14.98
N ALA A 221 -17.22 -0.39 -15.66
CA ALA A 221 -16.73 0.90 -15.13
C ALA A 221 -17.81 1.54 -14.24
N LEU A 222 -18.06 0.98 -13.05
CA LEU A 222 -19.13 1.41 -12.16
C LEU A 222 -18.86 2.79 -11.54
N GLN A 223 -19.92 3.48 -11.12
CA GLN A 223 -19.83 4.69 -10.31
C GLN A 223 -19.30 4.34 -8.91
N PRO A 224 -18.38 5.15 -8.33
CA PRO A 224 -17.89 4.93 -6.96
C PRO A 224 -19.02 4.81 -5.94
N GLY A 225 -18.97 3.78 -5.08
CA GLY A 225 -19.95 3.52 -4.02
C GLY A 225 -21.23 2.80 -4.46
N SER A 226 -21.31 2.32 -5.69
CA SER A 226 -22.51 1.63 -6.21
C SER A 226 -22.37 0.11 -6.24
N ASP A 227 -21.40 -0.47 -5.57
CA ASP A 227 -21.06 -1.89 -5.62
C ASP A 227 -22.23 -2.80 -5.22
N VAL A 228 -22.96 -2.50 -4.13
CA VAL A 228 -24.11 -3.29 -3.69
C VAL A 228 -25.23 -3.27 -4.73
N TRP A 229 -25.47 -2.13 -5.40
CA TRP A 229 -26.44 -2.05 -6.51
C TRP A 229 -26.09 -3.02 -7.64
N LEU A 230 -24.82 -3.08 -8.02
CA LEU A 230 -24.35 -4.01 -9.05
C LEU A 230 -24.57 -5.47 -8.63
N TYR A 231 -24.15 -5.84 -7.42
CA TYR A 231 -24.26 -7.24 -6.95
C TYR A 231 -25.71 -7.66 -6.73
N HIS A 232 -26.57 -6.79 -6.19
CA HIS A 232 -28.00 -7.04 -6.09
C HIS A 232 -28.64 -7.21 -7.47
N GLY A 233 -28.25 -6.36 -8.44
CA GLY A 233 -28.75 -6.49 -9.82
C GLY A 233 -28.32 -7.80 -10.48
N MET A 234 -27.05 -8.22 -10.27
CA MET A 234 -26.56 -9.52 -10.74
C MET A 234 -27.36 -10.67 -10.09
N LEU A 235 -27.58 -10.62 -8.78
CA LEU A 235 -28.34 -11.65 -8.06
C LEU A 235 -29.80 -11.69 -8.53
N ARG A 236 -30.43 -10.53 -8.75
CA ARG A 236 -31.77 -10.47 -9.33
C ARG A 236 -31.82 -11.12 -10.73
N CYS A 237 -30.86 -10.79 -11.62
CA CYS A 237 -30.80 -11.45 -12.93
C CYS A 237 -30.66 -12.98 -12.78
N MET A 238 -29.84 -13.45 -11.83
CA MET A 238 -29.67 -14.88 -11.55
C MET A 238 -30.99 -15.53 -11.08
N LEU A 239 -31.76 -14.83 -10.24
CA LEU A 239 -33.08 -15.30 -9.77
C LEU A 239 -34.09 -15.39 -10.95
N GLU A 240 -34.22 -14.34 -11.73
CA GLU A 240 -35.15 -14.27 -12.84
C GLU A 240 -34.87 -15.32 -13.92
N GLN A 241 -33.60 -15.64 -14.14
CA GLN A 241 -33.14 -16.61 -15.12
C GLN A 241 -33.01 -18.04 -14.57
N GLY A 242 -33.30 -18.26 -13.29
CA GLY A 242 -33.17 -19.58 -12.65
C GLY A 242 -31.72 -20.06 -12.51
N TRP A 243 -30.77 -19.15 -12.43
CA TRP A 243 -29.34 -19.47 -12.33
C TRP A 243 -28.82 -19.62 -10.91
N VAL A 244 -29.65 -19.58 -9.90
CA VAL A 244 -29.31 -19.86 -8.50
C VAL A 244 -29.30 -21.37 -8.21
N ASP A 245 -28.48 -21.82 -7.26
CA ASP A 245 -28.39 -23.21 -6.84
C ASP A 245 -29.29 -23.46 -5.62
N GLN A 246 -30.56 -23.78 -5.89
CA GLN A 246 -31.57 -23.98 -4.85
C GLN A 246 -31.19 -25.13 -3.92
N ALA A 247 -30.55 -26.19 -4.42
CA ALA A 247 -30.14 -27.33 -3.60
C ALA A 247 -29.05 -26.94 -2.60
N PHE A 248 -28.04 -26.18 -3.04
CA PHE A 248 -27.00 -25.66 -2.16
C PHE A 248 -27.58 -24.68 -1.13
N ILE A 249 -28.44 -23.77 -1.57
CA ILE A 249 -29.09 -22.79 -0.70
C ILE A 249 -29.84 -23.51 0.42
N ALA A 250 -30.70 -24.47 0.08
CA ALA A 250 -31.51 -25.23 1.06
C ALA A 250 -30.65 -26.04 2.03
N ALA A 251 -29.57 -26.67 1.54
CA ALA A 251 -28.74 -27.55 2.37
C ALA A 251 -27.76 -26.77 3.29
N HIS A 252 -27.19 -25.66 2.81
CA HIS A 252 -25.99 -25.07 3.41
C HIS A 252 -26.12 -23.61 3.86
N THR A 253 -27.29 -22.98 3.69
CA THR A 253 -27.47 -21.57 4.00
C THR A 253 -28.71 -21.27 4.83
N GLN A 254 -28.80 -20.03 5.36
CA GLN A 254 -29.94 -19.45 6.03
C GLN A 254 -30.20 -18.01 5.55
N GLY A 255 -31.45 -17.54 5.65
CA GLY A 255 -31.83 -16.15 5.35
C GLY A 255 -32.09 -15.86 3.88
N TRP A 256 -32.18 -16.86 3.03
CA TRP A 256 -32.35 -16.72 1.59
C TRP A 256 -33.59 -15.94 1.16
N ASP A 257 -34.78 -16.29 1.70
CA ASP A 257 -36.04 -15.69 1.24
C ASP A 257 -36.10 -14.18 1.43
N VAL A 258 -35.54 -13.71 2.54
CA VAL A 258 -35.49 -12.26 2.83
C VAL A 258 -34.53 -11.53 1.89
N LEU A 259 -33.37 -12.11 1.58
CA LEU A 259 -32.44 -11.53 0.58
C LEU A 259 -33.04 -11.55 -0.82
N ALA A 260 -33.67 -12.67 -1.23
CA ALA A 260 -34.31 -12.80 -2.52
C ALA A 260 -35.43 -11.76 -2.73
N ALA A 261 -36.16 -11.44 -1.68
CA ALA A 261 -37.14 -10.36 -1.69
C ALA A 261 -36.47 -8.98 -1.75
N GLN A 262 -35.39 -8.77 -1.01
CA GLN A 262 -34.67 -7.49 -0.97
C GLN A 262 -34.11 -7.11 -2.35
N VAL A 263 -33.48 -8.04 -3.07
CA VAL A 263 -32.80 -7.72 -4.34
C VAL A 263 -33.76 -7.34 -5.47
N GLN A 264 -35.09 -7.49 -5.29
CA GLN A 264 -36.09 -7.14 -6.32
C GLN A 264 -36.10 -5.65 -6.70
N HIS A 265 -35.62 -4.77 -5.81
CA HIS A 265 -35.49 -3.34 -6.12
C HIS A 265 -34.37 -3.03 -7.13
N ALA A 266 -33.36 -3.92 -7.23
CA ALA A 266 -32.19 -3.70 -8.10
C ALA A 266 -32.49 -4.11 -9.56
N THR A 267 -33.49 -3.46 -10.17
CA THR A 267 -33.82 -3.67 -11.58
C THR A 267 -32.66 -3.29 -12.49
N PRO A 268 -32.54 -3.85 -13.72
CA PRO A 268 -31.51 -3.45 -14.67
C PRO A 268 -31.48 -1.93 -14.92
N ALA A 269 -32.64 -1.27 -14.93
CA ALA A 269 -32.76 0.18 -15.06
C ALA A 269 -32.21 0.90 -13.82
N ALA A 270 -32.51 0.42 -12.61
CA ALA A 270 -31.94 0.98 -11.37
C ALA A 270 -30.41 0.80 -11.33
N VAL A 271 -29.90 -0.37 -11.73
CA VAL A 271 -28.45 -0.59 -11.83
C VAL A 271 -27.81 0.37 -12.84
N GLN A 272 -28.43 0.55 -14.01
CA GLN A 272 -27.92 1.52 -14.98
C GLN A 272 -27.90 2.95 -14.42
N GLN A 273 -28.95 3.34 -13.71
CA GLN A 273 -29.05 4.66 -13.08
C GLN A 273 -27.97 4.88 -12.00
N HIS A 274 -27.75 3.92 -11.10
CA HIS A 274 -26.84 4.05 -9.96
C HIS A 274 -25.39 3.70 -10.29
N CYS A 275 -25.18 2.67 -11.13
CA CYS A 275 -23.83 2.19 -11.45
C CYS A 275 -23.30 2.73 -12.78
N GLY A 276 -24.18 3.14 -13.70
CA GLY A 276 -23.83 3.49 -15.07
C GLY A 276 -23.47 2.26 -15.92
N ILE A 277 -23.95 1.07 -15.57
CA ILE A 277 -23.70 -0.20 -16.27
C ILE A 277 -24.92 -0.53 -17.12
N ALA A 278 -24.69 -0.88 -18.37
CA ALA A 278 -25.78 -1.21 -19.31
C ALA A 278 -26.47 -2.54 -18.91
N PRO A 279 -27.79 -2.68 -19.12
CA PRO A 279 -28.53 -3.91 -18.80
C PRO A 279 -27.95 -5.17 -19.42
N ALA A 280 -27.43 -5.08 -20.67
CA ALA A 280 -26.80 -6.20 -21.36
C ALA A 280 -25.49 -6.64 -20.68
N GLU A 281 -24.67 -5.69 -20.21
CA GLU A 281 -23.43 -5.96 -19.48
C GLU A 281 -23.72 -6.58 -18.10
N LEU A 282 -24.75 -6.08 -17.40
CA LEU A 282 -25.21 -6.65 -16.14
C LEU A 282 -25.64 -8.11 -16.31
N LEU A 283 -26.49 -8.40 -17.29
CA LEU A 283 -26.97 -9.75 -17.57
C LEU A 283 -25.80 -10.69 -17.96
N GLN A 284 -24.87 -10.19 -18.77
CA GLN A 284 -23.70 -10.97 -19.19
C GLN A 284 -22.79 -11.28 -17.99
N ALA A 285 -22.54 -10.29 -17.13
CA ALA A 285 -21.76 -10.49 -15.89
C ALA A 285 -22.42 -11.52 -14.96
N ALA A 286 -23.74 -11.40 -14.74
CA ALA A 286 -24.53 -12.34 -13.94
C ALA A 286 -24.44 -13.78 -14.50
N ARG A 287 -24.58 -13.94 -15.81
CA ARG A 287 -24.50 -15.25 -16.49
C ARG A 287 -23.12 -15.89 -16.32
N TRP A 288 -22.06 -15.15 -16.59
CA TRP A 288 -20.70 -15.67 -16.47
C TRP A 288 -20.36 -15.98 -15.01
N PHE A 289 -20.79 -15.13 -14.07
CA PHE A 289 -20.58 -15.36 -12.63
C PHE A 289 -21.30 -16.61 -12.15
N ALA A 290 -22.54 -16.83 -12.55
CA ALA A 290 -23.30 -18.03 -12.20
C ALA A 290 -22.71 -19.33 -12.78
N GLY A 291 -21.77 -19.22 -13.71
CA GLY A 291 -21.12 -20.35 -14.36
C GLY A 291 -22.05 -21.17 -15.26
N VAL A 292 -23.06 -20.51 -15.84
CA VAL A 292 -24.06 -21.17 -16.69
C VAL A 292 -23.67 -21.03 -18.17
N ASP A 293 -23.29 -22.15 -18.77
CA ASP A 293 -22.91 -22.22 -20.17
C ASP A 293 -23.92 -23.05 -20.98
N ALA A 294 -24.23 -22.60 -22.20
CA ALA A 294 -25.13 -23.36 -23.07
C ALA A 294 -24.55 -24.74 -23.41
N GLY A 295 -25.36 -25.77 -23.21
CA GLY A 295 -24.97 -27.15 -23.53
C GLY A 295 -24.10 -27.88 -22.50
N ARG A 296 -23.80 -27.29 -21.34
CA ARG A 296 -23.09 -27.98 -20.26
C ARG A 296 -24.04 -28.39 -19.13
N THR A 297 -23.87 -29.60 -18.63
CA THR A 297 -24.46 -30.02 -17.38
C THR A 297 -23.55 -29.61 -16.23
N GLY A 298 -24.07 -28.88 -15.25
CA GLY A 298 -23.31 -28.35 -14.11
C GLY A 298 -22.78 -26.92 -14.30
N ARG A 299 -22.22 -26.36 -13.23
CA ARG A 299 -21.71 -24.97 -13.20
C ARG A 299 -20.21 -24.92 -13.40
N SER A 300 -19.77 -24.01 -14.24
CA SER A 300 -18.36 -23.65 -14.36
C SER A 300 -17.89 -22.83 -13.13
N PRO A 301 -16.69 -23.07 -12.57
CA PRO A 301 -16.25 -22.42 -11.35
C PRO A 301 -15.95 -20.95 -11.54
N THR A 302 -16.38 -20.13 -10.56
CA THR A 302 -16.14 -18.68 -10.52
C THR A 302 -15.38 -18.31 -9.27
N LEU A 303 -14.24 -17.64 -9.45
CA LEU A 303 -13.40 -17.10 -8.38
C LEU A 303 -13.48 -15.57 -8.39
N SER A 304 -13.82 -14.95 -7.26
CA SER A 304 -13.74 -13.50 -7.12
C SER A 304 -12.46 -13.07 -6.45
N LEU A 305 -11.77 -12.06 -7.03
CA LEU A 305 -10.64 -11.39 -6.41
C LEU A 305 -11.01 -9.96 -6.07
N TYR A 306 -10.81 -9.54 -4.82
CA TYR A 306 -11.16 -8.19 -4.41
C TYR A 306 -10.17 -7.62 -3.38
N CYS A 307 -10.18 -6.28 -3.24
CA CYS A 307 -9.20 -5.58 -2.42
C CYS A 307 -9.78 -4.26 -1.88
N GLN A 308 -8.94 -3.24 -1.72
CA GLN A 308 -9.27 -2.00 -1.03
C GLN A 308 -10.32 -1.14 -1.76
N GLY A 309 -10.51 -1.27 -3.06
CA GLY A 309 -11.59 -0.58 -3.77
C GLY A 309 -12.96 -0.96 -3.23
N LEU A 310 -13.15 -2.24 -2.87
CA LEU A 310 -14.35 -2.74 -2.24
C LEU A 310 -14.39 -2.43 -0.73
N ASN A 311 -13.23 -2.56 -0.05
CA ASN A 311 -13.14 -2.53 1.40
C ASN A 311 -13.17 -1.12 1.99
N GLN A 312 -12.48 -0.15 1.36
CA GLN A 312 -12.31 1.23 1.87
C GLN A 312 -13.48 2.13 1.47
N SER A 313 -14.66 1.76 1.94
CA SER A 313 -15.94 2.42 1.71
C SER A 313 -16.73 2.49 3.01
N VAL A 314 -17.60 3.48 3.16
CA VAL A 314 -18.57 3.55 4.27
C VAL A 314 -19.58 2.39 4.21
N HIS A 315 -19.68 1.70 3.09
CA HIS A 315 -20.47 0.48 2.89
C HIS A 315 -19.58 -0.76 2.71
N GLY A 316 -18.34 -0.72 3.20
CA GLY A 316 -17.36 -1.77 2.92
C GLY A 316 -17.80 -3.17 3.36
N THR A 317 -18.47 -3.31 4.50
CA THR A 317 -19.03 -4.60 4.95
C THR A 317 -20.17 -5.07 4.05
N ASP A 318 -21.09 -4.17 3.70
CA ASP A 318 -22.20 -4.49 2.78
C ASP A 318 -21.71 -4.92 1.39
N ASN A 319 -20.69 -4.22 0.87
CA ASN A 319 -20.04 -4.60 -0.40
C ASN A 319 -19.50 -6.02 -0.35
N ASN A 320 -18.81 -6.38 0.75
CA ASN A 320 -18.22 -7.71 0.92
C ASN A 320 -19.30 -8.78 1.07
N THR A 321 -20.32 -8.55 1.91
CA THR A 321 -21.40 -9.52 2.10
C THR A 321 -22.20 -9.74 0.81
N ALA A 322 -22.51 -8.69 0.08
CA ALA A 322 -23.23 -8.79 -1.21
C ALA A 322 -22.44 -9.60 -2.26
N LEU A 323 -21.10 -9.42 -2.33
CA LEU A 323 -20.25 -10.24 -3.19
C LEU A 323 -20.23 -11.71 -2.76
N ILE A 324 -20.12 -11.99 -1.46
CA ILE A 324 -20.15 -13.36 -0.91
C ILE A 324 -21.50 -14.02 -1.19
N HIS A 325 -22.61 -13.28 -1.13
CA HIS A 325 -23.94 -13.78 -1.45
C HIS A 325 -24.07 -14.31 -2.88
N LEU A 326 -23.40 -13.68 -3.86
CA LEU A 326 -23.38 -14.20 -5.22
C LEU A 326 -22.76 -15.60 -5.28
N HIS A 327 -21.66 -15.81 -4.53
CA HIS A 327 -21.02 -17.12 -4.44
C HIS A 327 -21.92 -18.15 -3.76
N LEU A 328 -22.53 -17.80 -2.63
CA LEU A 328 -23.43 -18.68 -1.90
C LEU A 328 -24.69 -19.03 -2.71
N ALA A 329 -25.27 -18.05 -3.40
CA ALA A 329 -26.47 -18.26 -4.22
C ALA A 329 -26.24 -19.22 -5.40
N CYS A 330 -25.01 -19.29 -5.91
CA CYS A 330 -24.64 -20.18 -7.02
C CYS A 330 -23.88 -21.43 -6.60
N GLY A 331 -23.68 -21.67 -5.29
CA GLY A 331 -22.86 -22.77 -4.79
C GLY A 331 -21.41 -22.71 -5.25
N GLN A 332 -20.87 -21.50 -5.46
CA GLN A 332 -19.52 -21.22 -5.96
C GLN A 332 -18.55 -21.01 -4.79
N ILE A 333 -18.44 -21.98 -3.89
CA ILE A 333 -17.58 -21.94 -2.72
C ILE A 333 -17.16 -23.36 -2.32
N GLY A 334 -15.98 -23.52 -1.71
CA GLY A 334 -15.48 -24.81 -1.26
C GLY A 334 -15.05 -25.77 -2.39
N LYS A 335 -14.95 -25.28 -3.62
CA LYS A 335 -14.59 -26.07 -4.82
C LYS A 335 -13.33 -25.48 -5.48
N PRO A 336 -12.53 -26.29 -6.20
CA PRO A 336 -11.44 -25.75 -6.99
C PRO A 336 -11.91 -24.68 -7.99
N GLY A 337 -11.23 -23.56 -7.99
CA GLY A 337 -11.53 -22.42 -8.87
C GLY A 337 -12.75 -21.59 -8.48
N ALA A 338 -13.31 -21.77 -7.27
CA ALA A 338 -14.51 -21.09 -6.85
C ALA A 338 -14.40 -20.49 -5.43
N GLY A 339 -14.96 -19.31 -5.25
CA GLY A 339 -15.09 -18.64 -3.96
C GLY A 339 -14.70 -17.16 -3.94
N PRO A 340 -15.11 -16.45 -2.90
CA PRO A 340 -14.64 -15.08 -2.65
C PRO A 340 -13.22 -15.09 -2.09
N PHE A 341 -12.29 -14.38 -2.73
CA PHE A 341 -10.89 -14.33 -2.32
C PHE A 341 -10.42 -12.88 -2.14
N SER A 342 -10.36 -12.42 -0.89
CA SER A 342 -9.83 -11.11 -0.56
C SER A 342 -8.30 -11.10 -0.64
N LEU A 343 -7.73 -10.17 -1.41
CA LEU A 343 -6.30 -9.99 -1.55
C LEU A 343 -5.78 -9.02 -0.49
N THR A 344 -5.09 -9.55 0.51
CA THR A 344 -4.49 -8.76 1.59
C THR A 344 -3.42 -7.81 1.04
N GLY A 345 -3.50 -6.52 1.38
CA GLY A 345 -2.55 -5.53 0.90
C GLY A 345 -1.17 -5.66 1.55
N GLN A 346 -1.11 -5.70 2.87
CA GLN A 346 0.14 -5.74 3.63
C GLN A 346 0.65 -7.18 3.83
N PRO A 347 1.97 -7.37 4.05
CA PRO A 347 2.58 -8.70 4.03
C PRO A 347 2.10 -9.62 5.17
N ASN A 348 1.69 -9.06 6.30
CA ASN A 348 1.24 -9.81 7.47
C ASN A 348 -0.03 -9.27 8.12
N ALA A 349 -0.91 -8.61 7.38
CA ALA A 349 -2.19 -8.20 7.94
C ALA A 349 -3.07 -9.40 8.33
N MET A 350 -2.87 -10.57 7.72
CA MET A 350 -3.50 -11.83 8.10
C MET A 350 -3.01 -12.27 9.49
N GLY A 351 -1.69 -12.44 9.67
CA GLY A 351 -1.10 -12.86 10.94
C GLY A 351 -1.44 -11.92 12.11
N GLY A 352 -1.49 -10.60 11.86
CA GLY A 352 -1.97 -9.66 12.87
C GLY A 352 -3.42 -9.93 13.32
N ARG A 353 -4.31 -10.32 12.40
CA ARG A 353 -5.70 -10.70 12.74
C ARG A 353 -5.79 -12.04 13.47
N GLU A 354 -4.92 -12.99 13.11
CA GLU A 354 -4.80 -14.30 13.79
C GLU A 354 -4.52 -14.14 15.29
N VAL A 355 -3.71 -13.14 15.66
CA VAL A 355 -3.37 -12.85 17.06
C VAL A 355 -4.27 -11.81 17.72
N GLY A 356 -5.32 -11.35 17.04
CA GLY A 356 -6.32 -10.43 17.59
C GLY A 356 -5.86 -8.97 17.70
N ALA A 357 -5.04 -8.48 16.79
CA ALA A 357 -4.45 -7.14 16.84
C ALA A 357 -5.42 -5.98 16.59
N LEU A 358 -6.67 -6.23 16.28
CA LEU A 358 -7.71 -5.17 16.18
C LEU A 358 -8.32 -4.87 17.55
N ALA A 359 -8.75 -3.63 17.74
CA ALA A 359 -9.31 -3.12 18.98
C ALA A 359 -10.55 -3.89 19.50
N ASN A 360 -11.19 -4.65 18.64
CA ASN A 360 -12.41 -5.43 18.92
C ASN A 360 -12.21 -6.95 18.80
N GLN A 361 -10.98 -7.44 18.76
CA GLN A 361 -10.66 -8.86 18.59
C GLN A 361 -9.75 -9.39 19.69
N LEU A 362 -9.74 -10.71 19.85
CA LEU A 362 -8.81 -11.47 20.69
C LEU A 362 -8.07 -12.52 19.86
N SER A 363 -7.00 -13.07 20.42
CA SER A 363 -6.18 -14.10 19.78
C SER A 363 -7.02 -15.26 19.26
N ALA A 364 -6.63 -15.80 18.11
CA ALA A 364 -7.25 -16.94 17.44
C ALA A 364 -8.74 -16.71 17.11
N HIS A 365 -9.03 -15.57 16.48
CA HIS A 365 -10.38 -15.17 16.01
C HIS A 365 -11.47 -15.14 17.10
N ARG A 366 -11.08 -15.12 18.38
CA ARG A 366 -12.03 -15.02 19.47
C ARG A 366 -12.73 -13.67 19.49
N ASN A 367 -14.02 -13.69 19.83
CA ASN A 367 -14.82 -12.49 19.94
C ASN A 367 -14.64 -11.86 21.33
N LEU A 368 -14.34 -10.59 21.35
CA LEU A 368 -14.20 -9.83 22.58
C LEU A 368 -15.49 -9.75 23.40
N SER A 369 -16.63 -9.74 22.71
CA SER A 369 -17.96 -9.72 23.35
C SER A 369 -18.34 -11.02 24.07
N ASP A 370 -17.68 -12.14 23.74
CA ASP A 370 -17.96 -13.45 24.31
C ASP A 370 -17.22 -13.65 25.65
N PRO A 371 -17.91 -13.83 26.80
CA PRO A 371 -17.27 -14.02 28.10
C PRO A 371 -16.37 -15.25 28.16
N GLN A 372 -16.78 -16.35 27.51
CA GLN A 372 -15.98 -17.57 27.46
C GLN A 372 -14.66 -17.34 26.71
N HIS A 373 -14.71 -16.69 25.56
CA HIS A 373 -13.52 -16.35 24.79
C HIS A 373 -12.55 -15.47 25.57
N ARG A 374 -13.05 -14.52 26.36
CA ARG A 374 -12.20 -13.70 27.24
C ARG A 374 -11.58 -14.53 28.36
N ALA A 375 -12.33 -15.41 28.97
CA ALA A 375 -11.85 -16.31 30.04
C ALA A 375 -10.74 -17.25 29.50
N GLU A 376 -10.91 -17.80 28.30
CA GLU A 376 -9.91 -18.66 27.65
C GLU A 376 -8.59 -17.90 27.44
N VAL A 377 -8.64 -16.65 26.94
CA VAL A 377 -7.44 -15.82 26.72
C VAL A 377 -6.82 -15.38 28.05
N ALA A 378 -7.63 -15.05 29.06
CA ALA A 378 -7.16 -14.71 30.40
C ALA A 378 -6.41 -15.89 31.03
N ALA A 379 -6.94 -17.09 30.94
CA ALA A 379 -6.30 -18.31 31.42
C ALA A 379 -4.98 -18.60 30.67
N LEU A 380 -4.96 -18.46 29.35
CA LEU A 380 -3.77 -18.64 28.52
C LEU A 380 -2.64 -17.70 28.92
N TRP A 381 -2.97 -16.45 29.20
CA TRP A 381 -1.98 -15.43 29.56
C TRP A 381 -1.69 -15.37 31.06
N GLY A 382 -2.39 -16.12 31.89
CA GLY A 382 -2.22 -16.09 33.35
C GLY A 382 -2.64 -14.75 33.96
N VAL A 383 -3.70 -14.12 33.42
CA VAL A 383 -4.23 -12.86 33.92
C VAL A 383 -5.65 -13.09 34.47
N PRO A 384 -6.11 -12.29 35.45
CA PRO A 384 -7.45 -12.45 36.02
C PRO A 384 -8.57 -12.27 34.99
N GLU A 385 -8.40 -11.30 34.10
CA GLU A 385 -9.36 -10.97 33.06
C GLU A 385 -8.70 -10.24 31.89
N VAL A 386 -9.38 -10.18 30.75
CA VAL A 386 -9.13 -9.26 29.64
C VAL A 386 -10.31 -8.32 29.48
N PRO A 387 -10.11 -7.04 29.09
CA PRO A 387 -11.17 -6.05 29.01
C PRO A 387 -12.27 -6.47 28.04
N ALA A 388 -13.55 -6.29 28.44
CA ALA A 388 -14.71 -6.67 27.65
C ALA A 388 -15.13 -5.62 26.61
N THR A 389 -14.86 -4.35 26.90
CA THR A 389 -15.26 -3.23 26.04
C THR A 389 -14.27 -3.10 24.87
N PRO A 390 -14.74 -3.04 23.61
CA PRO A 390 -13.87 -2.74 22.48
C PRO A 390 -13.10 -1.44 22.67
N GLY A 391 -11.86 -1.43 22.22
CA GLY A 391 -11.07 -0.20 22.13
C GLY A 391 -11.46 0.66 20.94
N LYS A 392 -10.81 1.80 20.83
CA LYS A 392 -10.96 2.73 19.71
C LYS A 392 -10.30 2.13 18.45
N ALA A 393 -11.03 2.08 17.34
CA ALA A 393 -10.46 1.75 16.05
C ALA A 393 -9.53 2.85 15.54
N ALA A 394 -8.69 2.57 14.53
CA ALA A 394 -7.63 3.46 14.07
C ALA A 394 -8.01 4.95 13.99
N VAL A 395 -9.09 5.30 13.28
CA VAL A 395 -9.52 6.69 13.17
C VAL A 395 -10.00 7.23 14.52
N GLU A 396 -10.81 6.45 15.25
CA GLU A 396 -11.32 6.82 16.57
C GLU A 396 -10.23 7.00 17.61
N LEU A 397 -9.14 6.22 17.51
CA LEU A 397 -7.98 6.35 18.39
C LEU A 397 -7.31 7.72 18.22
N PHE A 398 -7.19 8.19 16.96
CA PHE A 398 -6.65 9.52 16.68
C PHE A 398 -7.65 10.65 16.97
N GLU A 399 -8.96 10.43 16.82
CA GLU A 399 -10.00 11.34 17.32
C GLU A 399 -9.86 11.51 18.84
N ALA A 400 -9.80 10.42 19.57
CA ALA A 400 -9.64 10.44 21.04
C ALA A 400 -8.32 11.09 21.49
N ALA A 401 -7.22 10.90 20.74
CA ALA A 401 -5.96 11.60 21.01
C ALA A 401 -6.06 13.10 20.72
N ALA A 402 -6.74 13.49 19.64
CA ALA A 402 -6.99 14.90 19.32
C ALA A 402 -7.86 15.59 20.38
N ASP A 403 -8.77 14.84 21.02
CA ASP A 403 -9.61 15.32 22.13
C ASP A 403 -8.92 15.24 23.50
N GLY A 404 -7.69 14.68 23.57
CA GLY A 404 -6.90 14.58 24.79
C GLY A 404 -7.31 13.44 25.73
N GLN A 405 -8.07 12.46 25.25
CA GLN A 405 -8.43 11.25 25.98
C GLN A 405 -7.25 10.26 25.99
N ILE A 406 -6.56 10.13 24.87
CA ILE A 406 -5.30 9.36 24.77
C ILE A 406 -4.15 10.31 25.10
N LYS A 407 -3.45 10.04 26.20
CA LYS A 407 -2.33 10.81 26.70
C LYS A 407 -0.99 10.36 26.15
N LEU A 408 -0.81 9.04 26.10
CA LEU A 408 0.38 8.42 25.53
C LEU A 408 -0.01 7.64 24.27
N LEU A 409 0.68 7.92 23.17
CA LEU A 409 0.45 7.25 21.89
C LEU A 409 1.73 6.54 21.43
N TRP A 410 1.70 5.20 21.38
CA TRP A 410 2.79 4.37 20.88
C TRP A 410 2.49 3.90 19.47
N ILE A 411 3.28 4.35 18.51
CA ILE A 411 3.12 4.05 17.08
C ILE A 411 4.27 3.14 16.66
N ALA A 412 3.96 1.96 16.08
CA ALA A 412 4.97 0.98 15.69
C ALA A 412 4.84 0.61 14.20
N CYS A 413 5.96 0.74 13.47
CA CYS A 413 6.14 0.29 12.08
C CYS A 413 5.11 0.87 11.08
N THR A 414 4.59 2.09 11.36
CA THR A 414 3.60 2.76 10.51
C THR A 414 3.70 4.28 10.57
N ASN A 415 3.14 4.97 9.56
CA ASN A 415 3.24 6.42 9.38
C ASN A 415 1.83 7.06 9.27
N PRO A 416 1.09 7.21 10.39
CA PRO A 416 -0.25 7.79 10.38
C PRO A 416 -0.32 9.22 9.85
N ALA A 417 0.73 10.04 10.02
CA ALA A 417 0.81 11.38 9.43
C ALA A 417 0.86 11.38 7.89
N HIS A 418 0.91 10.19 7.27
CA HIS A 418 0.78 9.97 5.84
C HIS A 418 -0.48 9.15 5.51
N SER A 419 -0.72 8.04 6.23
CA SER A 419 -1.63 6.98 5.80
C SER A 419 -3.08 7.13 6.26
N LEU A 420 -3.34 7.81 7.37
CA LEU A 420 -4.69 8.05 7.85
C LEU A 420 -5.41 9.14 7.04
N PRO A 421 -6.76 9.09 6.94
CA PRO A 421 -7.53 10.18 6.37
C PRO A 421 -7.51 11.43 7.26
N ASP A 422 -8.02 12.54 6.77
CA ASP A 422 -8.11 13.79 7.49
C ASP A 422 -6.82 14.17 8.25
N GLN A 423 -5.81 14.50 7.48
CA GLN A 423 -4.47 14.77 8.03
C GLN A 423 -4.43 15.94 9.02
N ALA A 424 -5.42 16.85 9.00
CA ALA A 424 -5.53 17.91 10.00
C ALA A 424 -5.87 17.34 11.39
N LEU A 425 -6.79 16.36 11.45
CA LEU A 425 -7.12 15.60 12.66
C LEU A 425 -5.91 14.85 13.19
N VAL A 426 -5.22 14.10 12.31
CA VAL A 426 -4.04 13.30 12.70
C VAL A 426 -2.93 14.16 13.30
N ARG A 427 -2.62 15.30 12.67
CA ARG A 427 -1.59 16.23 13.16
C ARG A 427 -1.99 16.82 14.51
N ARG A 428 -3.25 17.19 14.69
CA ARG A 428 -3.78 17.66 15.96
C ARG A 428 -3.65 16.57 17.05
N ALA A 429 -3.97 15.32 16.74
CA ALA A 429 -3.79 14.18 17.65
C ALA A 429 -2.34 14.02 18.11
N LEU A 430 -1.42 13.99 17.14
CA LEU A 430 0.02 13.85 17.41
C LEU A 430 0.60 15.03 18.20
N GLN A 431 0.04 16.23 18.03
CA GLN A 431 0.45 17.43 18.80
C GLN A 431 -0.12 17.45 20.21
N ARG A 432 -1.36 16.94 20.39
CA ARG A 432 -2.06 17.01 21.67
C ARG A 432 -1.70 15.88 22.63
N ALA A 433 -1.39 14.70 22.14
CA ALA A 433 -0.91 13.62 23.00
C ALA A 433 0.28 14.10 23.84
N GLU A 434 0.30 13.81 25.13
CA GLU A 434 1.32 14.29 26.06
C GLU A 434 2.69 13.62 25.81
N PHE A 435 2.67 12.38 25.32
CA PHE A 435 3.86 11.64 24.96
C PHE A 435 3.63 10.75 23.72
N VAL A 436 4.44 10.93 22.70
CA VAL A 436 4.39 10.17 21.44
C VAL A 436 5.66 9.36 21.28
N VAL A 437 5.49 8.04 21.15
CA VAL A 437 6.57 7.10 20.87
C VAL A 437 6.43 6.61 19.44
N VAL A 438 7.50 6.66 18.67
CA VAL A 438 7.59 6.05 17.35
C VAL A 438 8.66 4.97 17.36
N GLN A 439 8.24 3.73 17.20
CA GLN A 439 9.09 2.56 17.03
C GLN A 439 9.11 2.21 15.54
N ASP A 440 10.20 2.48 14.86
CA ASP A 440 10.30 2.30 13.41
C ASP A 440 11.74 2.00 12.99
N ALA A 441 11.89 1.39 11.83
CA ALA A 441 13.18 1.21 11.19
C ALA A 441 13.70 2.51 10.52
N TYR A 442 12.81 3.44 10.16
CA TYR A 442 13.12 4.63 9.38
C TYR A 442 12.83 5.92 10.16
N ALA A 443 13.79 6.84 10.14
CA ALA A 443 13.63 8.17 10.75
C ALA A 443 12.93 9.19 9.84
N THR A 444 12.71 8.85 8.57
CA THR A 444 12.28 9.78 7.50
C THR A 444 10.78 9.94 7.35
N GLY A 445 9.97 9.14 8.04
CA GLY A 445 8.51 9.23 8.00
C GLY A 445 7.98 10.51 8.64
N ALA A 446 6.91 11.09 8.07
CA ALA A 446 6.28 12.31 8.59
C ALA A 446 5.89 12.22 10.07
N THR A 447 5.48 11.03 10.54
CA THR A 447 5.12 10.79 11.96
C THR A 447 6.31 10.94 12.90
N ALA A 448 7.52 10.58 12.46
CA ALA A 448 8.72 10.68 13.28
C ALA A 448 9.02 12.12 13.74
N ARG A 449 8.53 13.13 13.02
CA ARG A 449 8.68 14.55 13.37
C ARG A 449 7.91 14.94 14.64
N TYR A 450 6.89 14.15 15.02
CA TYR A 450 6.04 14.40 16.19
C TYR A 450 6.44 13.56 17.42
N ALA A 451 7.40 12.66 17.28
CA ALA A 451 7.80 11.76 18.35
C ALA A 451 8.61 12.49 19.44
N ASP A 452 8.27 12.23 20.69
CA ASP A 452 9.09 12.57 21.85
C ASP A 452 10.21 11.53 22.05
N LEU A 453 9.89 10.24 21.76
CA LEU A 453 10.83 9.12 21.82
C LEU A 453 10.81 8.32 20.53
N LEU A 454 11.97 8.07 19.95
CA LEU A 454 12.18 7.26 18.76
C LEU A 454 12.94 5.99 19.14
N LEU A 455 12.38 4.83 18.82
CA LEU A 455 12.98 3.52 19.12
C LEU A 455 13.36 2.81 17.82
N PRO A 456 14.65 2.46 17.61
CA PRO A 456 15.11 1.84 16.38
C PRO A 456 14.69 0.37 16.31
N ALA A 457 13.94 0.01 15.29
CA ALA A 457 13.49 -1.35 15.04
C ALA A 457 14.18 -1.98 13.82
N THR A 458 14.26 -3.32 13.85
CA THR A 458 14.76 -4.11 12.71
C THR A 458 13.75 -4.13 11.57
N THR A 459 14.24 -4.34 10.35
CA THR A 459 13.41 -4.52 9.17
C THR A 459 13.69 -5.86 8.48
N TRP A 460 13.23 -6.04 7.27
CA TRP A 460 13.44 -7.25 6.48
C TRP A 460 14.94 -7.60 6.38
N GLY A 461 15.25 -8.90 6.37
CA GLY A 461 16.63 -9.39 6.32
C GLY A 461 17.42 -9.26 7.64
N GLU A 462 16.84 -8.63 8.69
CA GLU A 462 17.49 -8.34 9.98
C GLU A 462 16.77 -9.00 11.16
N LYS A 463 15.60 -9.61 10.96
CA LYS A 463 14.74 -10.16 12.02
C LYS A 463 14.17 -11.53 11.66
N GLU A 464 13.69 -12.23 12.68
CA GLU A 464 13.11 -13.57 12.56
C GLU A 464 11.68 -13.61 13.12
N GLY A 465 10.88 -14.49 12.53
CA GLY A 465 9.51 -14.77 12.93
C GLY A 465 8.70 -15.33 11.77
N THR A 466 7.39 -15.06 11.79
CA THR A 466 6.44 -15.58 10.80
C THR A 466 5.57 -14.47 10.21
N VAL A 467 5.10 -14.72 8.98
CA VAL A 467 4.08 -13.90 8.30
C VAL A 467 3.05 -14.81 7.64
N THR A 468 1.79 -14.38 7.60
CA THR A 468 0.71 -15.10 6.92
C THR A 468 0.19 -14.27 5.75
N ASN A 469 0.16 -14.87 4.54
CA ASN A 469 -0.26 -14.23 3.30
C ASN A 469 -1.78 -14.33 3.04
N SER A 470 -2.24 -13.79 1.90
CA SER A 470 -3.66 -13.75 1.54
C SER A 470 -4.33 -15.12 1.45
N GLU A 471 -3.58 -16.19 1.12
CA GLU A 471 -4.09 -17.56 1.04
C GLU A 471 -3.93 -18.34 2.34
N ARG A 472 -3.77 -17.67 3.48
CA ARG A 472 -3.60 -18.28 4.80
C ARG A 472 -2.30 -19.11 4.93
N ARG A 473 -1.29 -18.79 4.12
CA ARG A 473 -0.01 -19.48 4.13
C ARG A 473 0.97 -18.76 5.06
N ILE A 474 1.42 -19.47 6.08
CA ILE A 474 2.43 -19.03 7.04
C ILE A 474 3.81 -19.32 6.45
N SER A 475 4.65 -18.31 6.40
CA SER A 475 6.03 -18.38 5.92
C SER A 475 6.99 -17.85 6.98
N ARG A 476 8.16 -18.48 7.07
CA ARG A 476 9.24 -17.99 7.92
C ARG A 476 9.90 -16.76 7.35
N VAL A 477 10.13 -15.78 8.20
CA VAL A 477 11.04 -14.66 7.95
C VAL A 477 12.34 -14.95 8.70
N ARG A 478 13.48 -14.81 8.04
CA ARG A 478 14.81 -15.09 8.62
C ARG A 478 15.74 -13.92 8.41
N ALA A 479 16.60 -13.70 9.40
CA ALA A 479 17.67 -12.73 9.32
C ALA A 479 18.80 -13.26 8.41
N ALA A 480 19.22 -12.47 7.44
CA ALA A 480 20.38 -12.73 6.59
C ALA A 480 21.62 -11.94 7.05
N VAL A 481 21.40 -10.85 7.78
CA VAL A 481 22.45 -9.97 8.32
C VAL A 481 22.07 -9.50 9.74
N ALA A 482 23.06 -9.04 10.47
CA ALA A 482 22.83 -8.38 11.75
C ALA A 482 22.10 -7.04 11.57
N ALA A 483 21.35 -6.63 12.58
CA ALA A 483 20.68 -5.33 12.59
C ALA A 483 21.72 -4.18 12.57
N PRO A 484 21.46 -3.08 11.81
CA PRO A 484 22.35 -1.94 11.79
C PRO A 484 22.26 -1.12 13.09
N GLY A 485 23.37 -0.57 13.52
CA GLY A 485 23.44 0.24 14.73
C GLY A 485 22.99 -0.52 15.97
N GLN A 486 22.07 0.05 16.72
CA GLN A 486 21.48 -0.52 17.93
C GLN A 486 20.02 -0.96 17.75
N ALA A 487 19.57 -1.21 16.52
CA ALA A 487 18.18 -1.60 16.27
C ALA A 487 17.84 -2.97 16.86
N TRP A 488 16.68 -3.09 17.48
CA TRP A 488 16.16 -4.33 18.08
C TRP A 488 14.91 -4.84 17.33
N ALA A 489 14.66 -6.15 17.44
CA ALA A 489 13.41 -6.74 17.00
C ALA A 489 12.21 -6.12 17.73
N ASP A 490 11.10 -5.91 17.03
CA ASP A 490 9.92 -5.23 17.57
C ASP A 490 9.39 -5.94 18.83
N TRP A 491 9.25 -7.27 18.80
CA TRP A 491 8.83 -8.06 19.97
C TRP A 491 9.74 -7.87 21.19
N ARG A 492 11.06 -7.75 20.97
CA ARG A 492 12.04 -7.56 22.06
C ARG A 492 11.85 -6.20 22.71
N ILE A 493 11.64 -5.13 21.95
CA ILE A 493 11.40 -3.78 22.48
C ILE A 493 10.18 -3.81 23.40
N VAL A 494 9.06 -4.39 22.94
CA VAL A 494 7.82 -4.48 23.74
C VAL A 494 8.01 -5.33 24.97
N THR A 495 8.71 -6.46 24.87
CA THR A 495 8.99 -7.35 26.01
C THR A 495 9.82 -6.62 27.08
N GLU A 496 10.85 -5.88 26.66
CA GLU A 496 11.71 -5.13 27.61
C GLU A 496 10.97 -3.95 28.25
N VAL A 497 10.09 -3.27 27.53
CA VAL A 497 9.19 -2.26 28.11
C VAL A 497 8.23 -2.92 29.10
N ALA A 498 7.66 -4.07 28.76
CA ALA A 498 6.75 -4.81 29.64
C ALA A 498 7.40 -5.20 30.97
N ARG A 499 8.65 -5.68 30.91
CA ARG A 499 9.45 -6.03 32.10
C ARG A 499 9.69 -4.84 33.02
N ARG A 500 9.75 -3.61 32.47
CA ARG A 500 9.90 -2.38 33.26
C ARG A 500 8.57 -1.83 33.76
N VAL A 501 7.51 -2.00 32.99
CA VAL A 501 6.16 -1.52 33.36
C VAL A 501 5.53 -2.40 34.44
N GLN A 502 5.64 -3.73 34.32
CA GLN A 502 4.97 -4.67 35.22
C GLN A 502 5.27 -4.42 36.71
N PRO A 503 6.52 -4.21 37.17
CA PRO A 503 6.82 -3.90 38.56
C PRO A 503 6.23 -2.57 39.07
N LEU A 504 5.94 -1.64 38.16
CA LEU A 504 5.38 -0.33 38.49
C LEU A 504 3.84 -0.33 38.58
N LEU A 505 3.20 -1.42 38.18
CA LEU A 505 1.73 -1.58 38.28
C LEU A 505 1.36 -2.33 39.57
N PRO A 506 0.64 -1.69 40.52
CA PRO A 506 0.35 -2.30 41.83
C PRO A 506 -0.31 -3.67 41.76
N THR A 507 -1.20 -3.88 40.77
CA THR A 507 -1.92 -5.13 40.57
C THR A 507 -1.07 -6.26 39.95
N ARG A 508 0.16 -5.96 39.49
CA ARG A 508 1.02 -6.89 38.73
C ARG A 508 2.43 -7.05 39.29
N ALA A 509 2.85 -6.18 40.20
CA ALA A 509 4.21 -6.09 40.69
C ALA A 509 4.72 -7.39 41.34
N HIS A 510 3.83 -8.18 41.93
CA HIS A 510 4.16 -9.42 42.66
C HIS A 510 4.00 -10.71 41.82
N LEU A 511 3.53 -10.56 40.58
CA LEU A 511 3.26 -11.74 39.74
C LEU A 511 4.50 -12.09 38.88
N PRO A 512 4.65 -13.36 38.47
CA PRO A 512 5.67 -13.71 37.47
C PRO A 512 5.52 -12.87 36.20
N SER A 513 6.64 -12.69 35.49
CA SER A 513 6.60 -11.95 34.23
C SER A 513 5.64 -12.59 33.23
N LEU A 514 4.77 -11.80 32.67
CA LEU A 514 3.89 -12.23 31.57
C LEU A 514 4.65 -12.44 30.25
N PHE A 515 5.91 -11.99 30.18
CA PHE A 515 6.73 -12.00 28.97
C PHE A 515 8.02 -12.79 29.18
N PRO A 516 7.96 -14.12 29.41
CA PRO A 516 9.14 -14.96 29.68
C PRO A 516 9.86 -15.35 28.38
N TYR A 517 9.76 -14.53 27.33
CA TYR A 517 10.29 -14.87 26.02
C TYR A 517 11.79 -14.61 25.92
N ASP A 518 12.51 -15.56 25.38
CA ASP A 518 13.93 -15.53 25.02
C ASP A 518 14.16 -15.43 23.51
N GLY A 519 13.10 -15.70 22.70
CA GLY A 519 13.15 -15.64 21.24
C GLY A 519 11.75 -15.68 20.60
N PRO A 520 11.69 -15.47 19.29
CA PRO A 520 10.41 -15.46 18.57
C PRO A 520 9.72 -16.83 18.54
N GLU A 521 10.46 -17.93 18.62
CA GLU A 521 9.89 -19.28 18.68
C GLU A 521 9.06 -19.50 19.96
N ALA A 522 9.49 -18.97 21.09
CA ALA A 522 8.74 -19.05 22.34
C ALA A 522 7.38 -18.33 22.22
N ILE A 523 7.37 -17.16 21.56
CA ILE A 523 6.15 -16.40 21.28
C ILE A 523 5.24 -17.16 20.32
N TRP A 524 5.80 -17.71 19.25
CA TRP A 524 5.10 -18.56 18.29
C TRP A 524 4.42 -19.75 18.97
N ASN A 525 5.12 -20.44 19.86
CA ASN A 525 4.59 -21.60 20.56
C ASN A 525 3.40 -21.22 21.46
N GLU A 526 3.41 -20.06 22.11
CA GLU A 526 2.27 -19.57 22.90
C GLU A 526 1.11 -19.19 21.98
N HIS A 527 1.37 -18.51 20.86
CA HIS A 527 0.34 -18.23 19.85
C HIS A 527 -0.25 -19.51 19.28
N ARG A 528 0.57 -20.48 18.90
CA ARG A 528 0.12 -21.78 18.39
C ARG A 528 -0.86 -22.45 19.35
N GLU A 529 -0.56 -22.49 20.65
CA GLU A 529 -1.47 -23.04 21.65
C GLU A 529 -2.78 -22.26 21.75
N SER A 530 -2.75 -20.95 21.57
CA SER A 530 -3.97 -20.13 21.56
C SER A 530 -4.97 -20.52 20.47
N THR A 531 -4.51 -21.20 19.40
CA THR A 531 -5.34 -21.60 18.25
C THR A 531 -6.00 -22.95 18.40
N ARG A 532 -5.66 -23.72 19.45
CA ARG A 532 -6.16 -25.08 19.67
C ARG A 532 -7.69 -25.15 19.62
N GLY A 533 -8.21 -26.00 18.73
CA GLY A 533 -9.64 -26.21 18.54
C GLY A 533 -10.38 -25.04 17.85
N ARG A 534 -9.66 -24.06 17.33
CA ARG A 534 -10.25 -22.92 16.61
C ARG A 534 -10.26 -23.16 15.09
N ASP A 535 -10.95 -22.30 14.36
CA ASP A 535 -11.03 -22.32 12.89
C ASP A 535 -9.67 -22.25 12.19
N LEU A 536 -8.69 -21.60 12.83
CA LEU A 536 -7.30 -21.49 12.39
C LEU A 536 -6.34 -22.37 13.19
N ASP A 537 -6.78 -23.49 13.74
CA ASP A 537 -5.92 -24.37 14.54
C ASP A 537 -4.63 -24.73 13.81
N ILE A 538 -3.48 -24.32 14.39
CA ILE A 538 -2.14 -24.59 13.88
C ILE A 538 -1.30 -25.43 14.84
N THR A 539 -1.94 -26.15 15.76
CA THR A 539 -1.25 -26.99 16.76
C THR A 539 -0.46 -28.15 16.15
N GLY A 540 -0.74 -28.52 14.90
CA GLY A 540 0.03 -29.49 14.14
C GLY A 540 1.32 -28.94 13.52
N LEU A 541 1.53 -27.60 13.50
CA LEU A 541 2.71 -26.97 12.94
C LEU A 541 3.78 -26.73 14.01
N SER A 542 5.02 -27.04 13.69
CA SER A 542 6.18 -26.68 14.48
C SER A 542 7.03 -25.63 13.75
N TRP A 543 7.91 -24.96 14.49
CA TRP A 543 8.87 -24.03 13.93
C TRP A 543 9.75 -24.70 12.84
N ALA A 544 10.21 -25.92 13.11
CA ALA A 544 11.02 -26.72 12.18
C ALA A 544 10.25 -27.09 10.90
N GLN A 545 8.94 -27.39 10.99
CA GLN A 545 8.16 -27.65 9.78
C GLN A 545 8.01 -26.40 8.91
N LEU A 546 7.83 -25.23 9.54
CA LEU A 546 7.80 -23.94 8.82
C LEU A 546 9.17 -23.56 8.25
N ASP A 547 10.25 -24.01 8.89
CA ASP A 547 11.61 -23.85 8.34
C ASP A 547 11.83 -24.70 7.08
N ALA A 548 11.23 -25.87 7.03
CA ALA A 548 11.30 -26.76 5.87
C ALA A 548 10.44 -26.25 4.71
N ALA A 549 9.19 -25.88 4.98
CA ALA A 549 8.26 -25.38 3.95
C ALA A 549 7.14 -24.52 4.54
N PRO A 550 6.67 -23.49 3.84
CA PRO A 550 5.53 -22.68 4.25
C PRO A 550 4.23 -23.50 4.24
N GLN A 551 3.37 -23.30 5.26
CA GLN A 551 2.16 -24.11 5.49
C GLN A 551 0.91 -23.24 5.56
N GLN A 552 -0.20 -23.71 5.01
CA GLN A 552 -1.51 -23.04 5.18
C GLN A 552 -2.20 -23.51 6.48
N TRP A 553 -2.98 -22.63 7.08
CA TRP A 553 -3.88 -23.04 8.15
C TRP A 553 -5.30 -23.32 7.62
N PRO A 554 -6.13 -24.09 8.34
CA PRO A 554 -5.83 -24.82 9.58
C PRO A 554 -4.94 -26.06 9.33
N CYS A 555 -4.15 -26.41 10.36
CA CYS A 555 -3.34 -27.63 10.44
C CYS A 555 -3.36 -28.13 11.90
N PRO A 556 -4.43 -28.76 12.37
CA PRO A 556 -4.56 -29.29 13.71
C PRO A 556 -3.53 -30.38 14.03
N GLN A 557 -3.31 -30.64 15.32
CA GLN A 557 -2.44 -31.70 15.78
C GLN A 557 -2.79 -33.04 15.12
N GLY A 558 -1.77 -33.76 14.65
CA GLY A 558 -1.93 -35.00 13.92
C GLY A 558 -2.11 -34.86 12.40
N GLN A 559 -2.25 -33.65 11.87
CA GLN A 559 -2.24 -33.42 10.42
C GLN A 559 -0.83 -33.02 9.96
N ALA A 560 -0.41 -33.62 8.83
CA ALA A 560 0.92 -33.36 8.27
C ALA A 560 0.98 -32.07 7.42
N GLN A 561 -0.16 -31.62 6.90
CA GLN A 561 -0.28 -30.45 6.01
C GLN A 561 -1.55 -29.66 6.33
N GLY A 562 -1.48 -28.35 6.11
CA GLY A 562 -2.63 -27.47 6.21
C GLY A 562 -3.59 -27.58 5.02
N ARG A 563 -4.77 -26.99 5.17
CA ARG A 563 -5.84 -27.04 4.17
C ARG A 563 -5.71 -25.88 3.16
N ALA A 564 -5.58 -26.20 1.89
CA ALA A 564 -5.53 -25.22 0.82
C ALA A 564 -6.89 -24.52 0.62
N ARG A 565 -8.00 -25.25 0.71
CA ARG A 565 -9.38 -24.72 0.57
C ARG A 565 -10.19 -25.00 1.81
N LEU A 566 -11.06 -24.05 2.17
CA LEU A 566 -12.00 -24.21 3.29
C LEU A 566 -13.40 -24.54 2.76
N TYR A 567 -14.24 -25.05 3.66
CA TYR A 567 -15.66 -25.34 3.40
C TYR A 567 -15.91 -26.35 2.27
N THR A 568 -14.98 -27.28 2.04
CA THR A 568 -15.10 -28.32 1.00
C THR A 568 -16.19 -29.34 1.33
N ASP A 569 -16.60 -29.41 2.60
CA ASP A 569 -17.68 -30.26 3.11
C ASP A 569 -19.03 -29.51 3.19
N GLY A 570 -19.08 -28.27 2.75
CA GLY A 570 -20.26 -27.40 2.84
C GLY A 570 -20.61 -26.95 4.26
N ARG A 571 -19.71 -27.18 5.25
CA ARG A 571 -19.89 -26.72 6.64
C ARG A 571 -19.10 -25.43 6.88
N PHE A 572 -19.79 -24.43 7.40
CA PHE A 572 -19.22 -23.10 7.68
C PHE A 572 -18.91 -22.93 9.17
N ALA A 573 -18.10 -21.92 9.51
CA ALA A 573 -17.67 -21.64 10.87
C ALA A 573 -18.75 -20.93 11.73
N THR A 574 -20.00 -21.16 11.43
CA THR A 574 -21.17 -20.70 12.18
C THR A 574 -21.60 -21.76 13.19
N PRO A 575 -22.36 -21.44 14.26
CA PRO A 575 -22.77 -22.40 15.28
C PRO A 575 -23.52 -23.61 14.74
N ASP A 576 -24.31 -23.41 13.67
CA ASP A 576 -25.11 -24.46 13.03
C ASP A 576 -24.45 -25.06 11.78
N GLY A 577 -23.25 -24.57 11.43
CA GLY A 577 -22.50 -25.01 10.24
C GLY A 577 -23.04 -24.48 8.92
N ARG A 578 -24.00 -23.54 8.91
CA ARG A 578 -24.64 -22.99 7.71
C ARG A 578 -24.18 -21.55 7.44
N ALA A 579 -23.90 -21.19 6.19
CA ALA A 579 -23.62 -19.82 5.79
C ALA A 579 -24.87 -18.93 5.91
N ARG A 580 -24.70 -17.65 6.07
CA ARG A 580 -25.78 -16.69 6.30
C ARG A 580 -25.90 -15.70 5.16
N PHE A 581 -27.12 -15.55 4.65
CA PHE A 581 -27.48 -14.39 3.86
C PHE A 581 -27.91 -13.28 4.82
N VAL A 582 -27.09 -12.26 4.95
CA VAL A 582 -27.39 -11.02 5.68
C VAL A 582 -28.01 -10.01 4.72
N LEU A 583 -28.43 -8.84 5.19
CA LEU A 583 -29.15 -7.84 4.38
C LEU A 583 -28.27 -6.63 4.10
N PRO A 584 -27.34 -6.68 3.11
CA PRO A 584 -26.52 -5.54 2.75
C PRO A 584 -27.41 -4.41 2.20
N GLN A 585 -27.11 -3.19 2.62
CA GLN A 585 -27.86 -2.02 2.20
C GLN A 585 -27.17 -1.33 1.02
N PRO A 586 -27.89 -1.12 -0.08
CA PRO A 586 -27.36 -0.25 -1.16
C PRO A 586 -27.16 1.16 -0.62
N GLY A 587 -26.03 1.74 -0.89
CA GLY A 587 -25.68 3.07 -0.42
C GLY A 587 -24.94 3.87 -1.49
N THR A 588 -24.41 5.00 -1.05
CA THR A 588 -23.55 5.87 -1.85
C THR A 588 -22.29 6.17 -1.04
N VAL A 589 -21.34 6.87 -1.63
CA VAL A 589 -20.16 7.39 -0.92
C VAL A 589 -20.55 8.34 0.21
N ALA A 590 -19.72 8.50 1.23
CA ALA A 590 -20.00 9.37 2.37
C ALA A 590 -20.21 10.83 1.99
N GLU A 591 -19.52 11.30 0.96
CA GLU A 591 -19.60 12.68 0.46
C GLU A 591 -19.84 12.65 -1.06
N PRO A 592 -21.08 12.55 -1.52
CA PRO A 592 -21.39 12.64 -2.94
C PRO A 592 -20.90 13.96 -3.56
N THR A 593 -20.57 13.93 -4.84
CA THR A 593 -20.25 15.13 -5.62
C THR A 593 -21.46 16.06 -5.69
N ASP A 594 -21.19 17.35 -5.66
CA ASP A 594 -22.19 18.42 -5.74
C ASP A 594 -21.66 19.59 -6.61
N ALA A 595 -22.45 20.62 -6.77
CA ALA A 595 -22.08 21.80 -7.57
C ALA A 595 -20.82 22.50 -7.05
N ARG A 596 -20.52 22.41 -5.76
CA ARG A 596 -19.32 23.01 -5.14
C ARG A 596 -18.08 22.10 -5.26
N TYR A 597 -18.28 20.80 -5.24
CA TYR A 597 -17.25 19.76 -5.33
C TYR A 597 -17.64 18.75 -6.41
N PRO A 598 -17.53 19.13 -7.69
CA PRO A 598 -18.12 18.36 -8.79
C PRO A 598 -17.30 17.15 -9.23
N PHE A 599 -16.12 16.95 -8.72
CA PHE A 599 -15.25 15.83 -9.08
C PHE A 599 -15.15 14.78 -7.99
N ALA A 600 -15.18 13.51 -8.40
CA ALA A 600 -14.88 12.36 -7.57
C ALA A 600 -13.37 12.07 -7.61
N LEU A 601 -12.66 12.36 -6.50
CA LEU A 601 -11.28 11.93 -6.33
C LEU A 601 -11.25 10.43 -6.06
N ILE A 602 -10.53 9.69 -6.87
CA ILE A 602 -10.24 8.27 -6.72
C ILE A 602 -8.77 8.11 -6.31
N THR A 603 -8.50 7.35 -5.26
CA THR A 603 -7.13 7.07 -4.85
C THR A 603 -6.73 5.62 -5.14
N GLY A 604 -5.45 5.39 -5.41
CA GLY A 604 -4.95 4.07 -5.72
C GLY A 604 -3.44 3.93 -5.53
N ARG A 605 -2.90 2.74 -5.85
CA ARG A 605 -1.47 2.48 -5.84
C ARG A 605 -0.81 2.86 -7.16
N LEU A 606 0.49 3.08 -7.09
CA LEU A 606 1.40 3.02 -8.24
C LEU A 606 1.99 1.62 -8.36
N ARG A 607 2.41 1.28 -9.58
CA ARG A 607 2.99 -0.03 -9.92
C ARG A 607 4.25 -0.34 -9.11
N ASP A 608 5.15 0.61 -8.99
CA ASP A 608 6.51 0.37 -8.48
C ASP A 608 6.75 0.95 -7.07
N GLN A 609 5.74 1.60 -6.46
CA GLN A 609 5.86 2.22 -5.15
C GLN A 609 5.09 1.46 -4.05
N TRP A 610 5.50 1.65 -2.78
CA TRP A 610 4.91 1.01 -1.62
C TRP A 610 4.58 2.01 -0.51
N HIS A 611 3.31 2.10 -0.11
CA HIS A 611 2.76 2.95 0.96
C HIS A 611 3.39 4.36 1.01
N GLY A 612 3.97 4.77 2.17
CA GLY A 612 4.62 6.06 2.39
C GLY A 612 6.07 6.15 1.89
N LEU A 613 6.48 5.25 0.97
CA LEU A 613 7.76 5.33 0.25
C LEU A 613 9.02 5.11 1.11
N SER A 614 8.91 4.81 2.40
CA SER A 614 10.06 4.68 3.31
C SER A 614 11.14 3.68 2.83
N ARG A 615 10.75 2.65 2.09
CA ARG A 615 11.65 1.69 1.42
C ARG A 615 11.74 1.95 -0.08
N SER A 616 10.64 1.79 -0.81
CA SER A 616 10.66 1.88 -2.28
C SER A 616 11.08 3.27 -2.78
N GLY A 617 10.80 4.32 -2.02
CA GLY A 617 11.20 5.68 -2.34
C GLY A 617 12.71 5.95 -2.20
N THR A 618 13.50 5.00 -1.67
CA THR A 618 14.96 5.10 -1.61
C THR A 618 15.66 4.51 -2.83
N VAL A 619 14.91 3.85 -3.71
CA VAL A 619 15.44 3.17 -4.90
C VAL A 619 15.11 4.01 -6.14
N GLU A 620 16.13 4.51 -6.80
CA GLU A 620 16.05 5.42 -7.94
C GLU A 620 15.23 4.85 -9.10
N SER A 621 15.42 3.59 -9.46
CA SER A 621 14.73 2.95 -10.59
C SER A 621 13.22 2.76 -10.37
N LEU A 622 12.76 2.73 -9.13
CA LEU A 622 11.33 2.61 -8.82
C LEU A 622 10.53 3.91 -9.04
N TRP A 623 11.21 5.03 -9.28
CA TRP A 623 10.60 6.30 -9.66
C TRP A 623 10.38 6.43 -11.18
N ALA A 624 10.93 5.53 -11.97
CA ALA A 624 10.91 5.61 -13.43
C ALA A 624 9.48 5.56 -14.03
N HIS A 625 8.55 4.84 -13.40
CA HIS A 625 7.15 4.74 -13.86
C HIS A 625 6.31 5.98 -13.51
N ALA A 626 6.60 6.63 -12.38
CA ALA A 626 5.94 7.85 -11.94
C ALA A 626 6.98 8.75 -11.27
N SER A 627 7.61 9.58 -12.07
CA SER A 627 8.76 10.41 -11.67
C SER A 627 8.38 11.62 -10.82
N GLU A 628 7.09 11.99 -10.80
CA GLU A 628 6.57 13.09 -9.97
C GLU A 628 5.11 12.83 -9.55
N PRO A 629 4.65 13.48 -8.47
CA PRO A 629 3.23 13.48 -8.09
C PRO A 629 2.39 14.18 -9.14
N VAL A 630 1.37 13.47 -9.66
CA VAL A 630 0.42 14.04 -10.62
C VAL A 630 -1.02 13.69 -10.25
N ALA A 631 -1.95 14.56 -10.61
CA ALA A 631 -3.37 14.29 -10.67
C ALA A 631 -3.76 13.96 -12.11
N GLN A 632 -4.44 12.82 -12.32
CA GLN A 632 -4.89 12.36 -13.63
C GLN A 632 -6.35 12.70 -13.84
N LEU A 633 -6.69 13.29 -14.97
CA LEU A 633 -8.04 13.68 -15.37
C LEU A 633 -8.38 13.15 -16.77
N ALA A 634 -9.67 13.05 -17.08
CA ALA A 634 -10.10 12.87 -18.46
C ALA A 634 -9.70 14.10 -19.30
N ARG A 635 -9.35 13.89 -20.57
CA ARG A 635 -8.94 14.97 -21.47
C ARG A 635 -10.01 16.04 -21.60
N GLU A 636 -11.27 15.64 -21.75
CA GLU A 636 -12.42 16.55 -21.87
C GLU A 636 -12.60 17.45 -20.62
N ASP A 637 -12.29 16.93 -19.43
CA ASP A 637 -12.31 17.74 -18.21
C ASP A 637 -11.16 18.75 -18.15
N MET A 638 -9.97 18.35 -18.62
CA MET A 638 -8.85 19.27 -18.73
C MET A 638 -9.15 20.40 -19.71
N ASP A 639 -9.70 20.08 -20.89
CA ASP A 639 -10.08 21.07 -21.90
C ASP A 639 -11.14 22.04 -21.35
N ARG A 640 -12.17 21.52 -20.66
CA ARG A 640 -13.22 22.33 -20.02
C ARG A 640 -12.69 23.25 -18.94
N LEU A 641 -11.66 22.84 -18.21
CA LEU A 641 -11.00 23.61 -17.13
C LEU A 641 -9.88 24.51 -17.64
N GLY A 642 -9.58 24.51 -18.93
CA GLY A 642 -8.47 25.28 -19.53
C GLY A 642 -7.09 24.82 -19.02
N LEU A 643 -6.93 23.51 -18.75
CA LEU A 643 -5.72 22.90 -18.22
C LEU A 643 -4.94 22.23 -19.36
N ALA A 644 -3.67 22.55 -19.46
CA ALA A 644 -2.69 21.84 -20.29
C ALA A 644 -1.95 20.77 -19.46
N PRO A 645 -1.41 19.71 -20.10
CA PRO A 645 -0.56 18.74 -19.41
C PRO A 645 0.62 19.41 -18.69
N GLY A 646 0.77 19.13 -17.39
CA GLY A 646 1.79 19.71 -16.54
C GLY A 646 1.40 21.02 -15.84
N ASP A 647 0.26 21.64 -16.18
CA ASP A 647 -0.28 22.77 -15.43
C ASP A 647 -0.54 22.36 -13.98
N LEU A 648 -0.37 23.30 -13.06
CA LEU A 648 -0.70 23.10 -11.65
C LEU A 648 -2.18 23.36 -11.40
N ALA A 649 -2.80 22.49 -10.61
CA ALA A 649 -4.19 22.64 -10.18
C ALA A 649 -4.34 22.47 -8.67
N TYR A 650 -5.19 23.31 -8.08
CA TYR A 650 -5.69 23.11 -6.72
C TYR A 650 -6.76 22.01 -6.73
N LEU A 651 -6.51 20.95 -5.99
CA LEU A 651 -7.48 19.93 -5.66
C LEU A 651 -7.95 20.21 -4.23
N THR A 652 -9.22 20.58 -4.06
CA THR A 652 -9.74 21.02 -2.75
C THR A 652 -10.97 20.21 -2.37
N SER A 653 -10.92 19.54 -1.23
CA SER A 653 -12.07 18.91 -0.57
C SER A 653 -12.64 19.81 0.54
N ARG A 654 -13.62 19.30 1.28
CA ARG A 654 -14.16 20.01 2.47
C ARG A 654 -13.11 20.18 3.59
N ARG A 655 -12.03 19.41 3.60
CA ARG A 655 -11.01 19.33 4.69
C ARG A 655 -9.71 20.04 4.36
N GLY A 656 -9.28 19.95 3.11
CA GLY A 656 -7.96 20.46 2.75
C GLY A 656 -7.80 20.71 1.27
N THR A 657 -6.61 21.14 0.93
CA THR A 657 -6.19 21.42 -0.45
C THR A 657 -4.85 20.79 -0.71
N VAL A 658 -4.69 20.22 -1.89
CA VAL A 658 -3.42 19.77 -2.44
C VAL A 658 -3.19 20.49 -3.76
N LEU A 659 -1.95 20.84 -4.05
CA LEU A 659 -1.54 21.42 -5.31
C LEU A 659 -0.68 20.41 -6.05
N ALA A 660 -1.06 20.06 -7.27
CA ALA A 660 -0.36 19.06 -8.06
C ALA A 660 -0.41 19.39 -9.56
N PRO A 661 0.60 18.95 -10.33
CA PRO A 661 0.50 18.99 -11.78
C PRO A 661 -0.57 18.02 -12.28
N VAL A 662 -1.22 18.37 -13.40
CA VAL A 662 -2.27 17.57 -14.01
C VAL A 662 -1.78 16.87 -15.28
N GLN A 663 -2.32 15.68 -15.53
CA GLN A 663 -2.05 14.92 -16.75
C GLN A 663 -3.34 14.31 -17.29
N PRO A 664 -3.54 14.28 -18.62
CA PRO A 664 -4.65 13.54 -19.22
C PRO A 664 -4.38 12.03 -19.11
N VAL A 665 -5.44 11.27 -18.90
CA VAL A 665 -5.40 9.83 -18.94
C VAL A 665 -6.65 9.28 -19.61
N ASP A 666 -6.47 8.27 -20.45
CA ASP A 666 -7.58 7.51 -21.02
C ASP A 666 -8.12 6.53 -19.95
N GLY A 667 -9.44 6.25 -20.02
CA GLY A 667 -10.07 5.28 -19.10
C GLY A 667 -10.51 5.84 -17.75
N LEU A 668 -10.50 7.16 -17.57
CA LEU A 668 -11.28 7.86 -16.54
C LEU A 668 -12.53 8.47 -17.18
N ARG A 669 -13.66 8.39 -16.48
CA ARG A 669 -14.87 9.12 -16.89
C ARG A 669 -14.74 10.61 -16.54
N SER A 670 -15.43 11.45 -17.30
CA SER A 670 -15.60 12.86 -16.94
C SER A 670 -16.15 13.02 -15.52
N GLY A 671 -15.64 14.01 -14.80
CA GLY A 671 -15.96 14.22 -13.39
C GLY A 671 -15.15 13.34 -12.42
N GLN A 672 -14.18 12.56 -12.89
CA GLN A 672 -13.30 11.76 -12.04
C GLN A 672 -11.86 12.27 -12.08
N VAL A 673 -11.19 12.23 -10.94
CA VAL A 673 -9.75 12.54 -10.79
C VAL A 673 -9.07 11.37 -10.09
N PHE A 674 -7.96 10.89 -10.62
CA PHE A 674 -7.15 9.90 -9.93
C PHE A 674 -5.87 10.54 -9.38
N MET A 675 -5.56 10.21 -8.11
CA MET A 675 -4.29 10.59 -7.50
C MET A 675 -3.75 9.43 -6.66
N ALA A 676 -2.45 9.13 -6.82
CA ALA A 676 -1.85 8.02 -6.11
C ALA A 676 -1.73 8.28 -4.60
N MET A 677 -2.07 7.27 -3.78
CA MET A 677 -2.04 7.33 -2.32
C MET A 677 -0.63 7.50 -1.72
N HIS A 678 0.41 7.37 -2.53
CA HIS A 678 1.81 7.44 -2.09
C HIS A 678 2.32 8.87 -1.86
N TRP A 679 1.58 9.88 -2.30
CA TRP A 679 2.02 11.26 -2.29
C TRP A 679 1.72 11.90 -0.93
N GLY A 680 2.67 11.75 0.01
CA GLY A 680 2.69 12.37 1.32
C GLY A 680 3.60 13.60 1.38
N ASP A 681 3.74 14.16 2.55
CA ASP A 681 4.56 15.35 2.85
C ASP A 681 6.04 15.18 2.45
N GLU A 682 6.49 13.94 2.40
CA GLU A 682 7.86 13.58 2.06
C GLU A 682 8.20 13.79 0.58
N VAL A 683 7.17 13.98 -0.24
CA VAL A 683 7.33 14.07 -1.71
C VAL A 683 6.61 15.27 -2.30
N LEU A 684 5.43 15.59 -1.76
CA LEU A 684 4.53 16.62 -2.26
C LEU A 684 4.15 17.56 -1.13
N GLY A 685 4.52 18.83 -1.26
CA GLY A 685 4.28 19.80 -0.21
C GLY A 685 4.20 21.21 -0.74
N GLY A 686 4.06 22.13 0.19
CA GLY A 686 3.97 23.55 -0.02
C GLY A 686 3.23 24.24 1.11
N ALA A 687 3.09 25.55 1.02
CA ALA A 687 2.32 26.33 1.99
C ALA A 687 1.43 27.36 1.26
N SER A 688 0.21 27.52 1.76
CA SER A 688 -0.67 28.60 1.30
C SER A 688 -0.13 29.98 1.70
N SER A 689 -0.71 31.04 1.15
CA SER A 689 -0.39 32.43 1.51
C SER A 689 -0.59 32.73 3.01
N THR A 690 -1.40 31.92 3.71
CA THR A 690 -1.62 32.02 5.16
C THR A 690 -0.67 31.12 5.96
N GLY A 691 0.32 30.49 5.34
CA GLY A 691 1.26 29.57 5.98
C GLY A 691 0.67 28.17 6.28
N LYS A 692 -0.59 27.90 5.89
CA LYS A 692 -1.18 26.58 6.05
C LYS A 692 -0.49 25.59 5.12
N ARG A 693 -0.02 24.48 5.64
CA ARG A 693 0.63 23.43 4.87
C ARG A 693 -0.34 22.80 3.85
N LEU A 694 0.11 22.68 2.62
CA LEU A 694 -0.58 22.04 1.51
C LEU A 694 0.20 20.76 1.18
N ALA A 695 -0.23 19.62 1.72
CA ALA A 695 0.61 18.44 1.65
C ALA A 695 -0.18 17.14 1.74
N GLY A 696 0.16 16.20 0.86
CA GLY A 696 -0.29 14.82 0.88
C GLY A 696 -1.74 14.62 0.44
N VAL A 697 -1.98 13.54 -0.29
CA VAL A 697 -3.32 13.20 -0.84
C VAL A 697 -4.36 12.98 0.26
N ASN A 698 -3.96 12.46 1.43
CA ASN A 698 -4.88 12.21 2.55
C ASN A 698 -5.31 13.46 3.33
N ALA A 699 -4.81 14.64 2.96
CA ALA A 699 -5.42 15.90 3.37
C ALA A 699 -6.81 16.11 2.74
N LEU A 700 -7.13 15.39 1.66
CA LEU A 700 -8.39 15.47 0.93
C LEU A 700 -9.42 14.43 1.40
N THR A 701 -8.99 13.27 1.89
CA THR A 701 -9.84 12.12 2.19
C THR A 701 -10.62 12.28 3.49
N THR A 702 -11.78 11.60 3.58
CA THR A 702 -12.70 11.69 4.73
C THR A 702 -12.38 10.68 5.83
N ALA A 703 -12.65 11.06 7.08
CA ALA A 703 -12.63 10.17 8.24
C ALA A 703 -13.93 9.34 8.39
N ALA A 704 -14.91 9.51 7.50
CA ALA A 704 -16.11 8.68 7.46
C ALA A 704 -15.74 7.21 7.27
N ARG A 705 -16.44 6.33 7.96
CA ARG A 705 -16.10 4.91 8.08
C ARG A 705 -17.32 4.01 8.04
N CYS A 706 -17.11 2.77 7.62
CA CYS A 706 -18.13 1.72 7.66
C CYS A 706 -18.58 1.47 9.10
N PRO A 707 -19.88 1.48 9.42
CA PRO A 707 -20.37 1.31 10.79
C PRO A 707 -19.97 -0.01 11.43
N GLN A 708 -19.91 -1.10 10.67
CA GLN A 708 -19.64 -2.43 11.18
C GLN A 708 -18.12 -2.70 11.29
N SER A 709 -17.34 -2.36 10.27
CA SER A 709 -15.91 -2.66 10.22
C SER A 709 -15.02 -1.55 10.75
N LEU A 710 -15.55 -0.33 10.89
CA LEU A 710 -14.82 0.90 11.23
C LEU A 710 -13.68 1.22 10.24
N GLN A 711 -13.75 0.67 9.02
CA GLN A 711 -12.82 0.96 7.94
C GLN A 711 -13.15 2.30 7.29
N PRO A 712 -12.18 3.25 7.16
CA PRO A 712 -12.45 4.55 6.56
C PRO A 712 -12.58 4.49 5.02
N GLU A 713 -13.36 5.43 4.48
CA GLU A 713 -13.54 5.61 3.04
C GLU A 713 -12.35 6.38 2.44
N LEU A 714 -11.30 5.65 2.07
CA LEU A 714 -10.09 6.22 1.50
C LEU A 714 -10.09 6.24 -0.04
N LYS A 715 -11.09 5.63 -0.69
CA LYS A 715 -11.12 5.51 -2.15
C LYS A 715 -11.94 6.61 -2.84
N HIS A 716 -12.61 7.43 -2.06
CA HIS A 716 -13.42 8.53 -2.58
C HIS A 716 -13.28 9.79 -1.73
N ALA A 717 -13.29 10.94 -2.39
CA ALA A 717 -13.57 12.25 -1.79
C ALA A 717 -14.16 13.17 -2.85
N ALA A 718 -15.17 13.98 -2.49
CA ALA A 718 -15.67 15.02 -3.35
C ALA A 718 -14.71 16.22 -3.35
N ILE A 719 -14.25 16.62 -4.53
CA ILE A 719 -13.29 17.72 -4.70
C ILE A 719 -13.72 18.70 -5.78
N LYS A 720 -13.18 19.91 -5.71
CA LYS A 720 -13.14 20.85 -6.84
C LYS A 720 -11.71 20.90 -7.39
N VAL A 721 -11.59 21.15 -8.69
CA VAL A 721 -10.34 21.33 -9.40
C VAL A 721 -10.31 22.73 -9.98
N LEU A 722 -9.28 23.50 -9.68
CA LEU A 722 -9.09 24.86 -10.19
C LEU A 722 -7.66 25.02 -10.66
N LYS A 723 -7.46 25.64 -11.82
CA LYS A 723 -6.13 26.01 -12.32
C LYS A 723 -5.41 26.89 -11.30
N ALA A 724 -4.14 26.59 -11.04
CA ALA A 724 -3.31 27.41 -10.17
C ALA A 724 -2.44 28.34 -11.02
N GLU A 725 -2.56 29.62 -10.78
CA GLU A 725 -1.76 30.63 -11.45
C GLU A 725 -0.50 30.90 -10.62
N LEU A 726 0.54 30.13 -10.86
CA LEU A 726 1.86 30.25 -10.27
C LEU A 726 2.88 30.45 -11.39
N PRO A 727 3.04 31.67 -11.90
CA PRO A 727 3.78 31.94 -13.12
C PRO A 727 5.31 31.83 -12.95
N TRP A 728 5.79 31.83 -11.71
CA TRP A 728 7.22 31.73 -11.42
C TRP A 728 7.55 30.33 -10.93
N GLY A 729 8.44 29.63 -11.64
CA GLY A 729 8.79 28.24 -11.38
C GLY A 729 10.22 28.06 -10.88
N VAL A 730 10.48 26.96 -10.20
CA VAL A 730 11.80 26.39 -9.97
C VAL A 730 11.80 24.94 -10.46
N TRP A 731 12.80 24.61 -11.25
CA TRP A 731 13.12 23.24 -11.60
C TRP A 731 14.62 23.02 -11.37
N ALA A 732 14.95 21.97 -10.62
CA ALA A 732 16.31 21.60 -10.33
C ALA A 732 16.49 20.09 -10.44
N GLN A 733 17.55 19.67 -11.10
CA GLN A 733 18.01 18.28 -11.13
C GLN A 733 19.52 18.21 -10.93
N ALA A 734 19.96 17.20 -10.18
CA ALA A 734 21.39 16.91 -10.05
C ALA A 734 21.65 15.44 -9.77
N TRP A 735 22.71 14.91 -10.32
CA TRP A 735 23.33 13.67 -9.91
C TRP A 735 24.10 13.87 -8.61
N LEU A 736 23.89 12.99 -7.65
CA LEU A 736 24.53 13.07 -6.33
C LEU A 736 25.17 11.73 -5.96
N PRO A 737 26.23 11.73 -5.13
CA PRO A 737 26.73 10.49 -4.54
C PRO A 737 25.64 9.79 -3.73
N LEU A 738 25.55 8.47 -3.82
CA LEU A 738 24.57 7.69 -3.07
C LEU A 738 24.66 7.95 -1.56
N ALA A 739 25.85 8.17 -1.03
CA ALA A 739 26.09 8.48 0.38
C ALA A 739 25.56 9.86 0.83
N GLN A 740 24.99 10.67 -0.07
CA GLN A 740 24.53 12.04 0.24
C GLN A 740 23.09 12.29 -0.21
N VAL A 741 22.58 11.54 -1.18
CA VAL A 741 21.34 11.86 -1.89
C VAL A 741 20.10 11.91 -0.99
N HIS A 742 19.99 11.01 -0.02
CA HIS A 742 18.82 10.98 0.87
C HIS A 742 18.87 12.08 1.93
N LEU A 743 20.05 12.44 2.41
CA LEU A 743 20.21 13.60 3.30
C LEU A 743 19.92 14.91 2.55
N ALA A 744 20.40 15.02 1.31
CA ALA A 744 20.09 16.15 0.44
C ALA A 744 18.57 16.25 0.20
N ARG A 745 17.91 15.11 -0.06
CA ARG A 745 16.43 15.05 -0.20
C ARG A 745 15.72 15.55 1.05
N GLN A 746 16.10 15.08 2.25
CA GLN A 746 15.50 15.52 3.52
C GLN A 746 15.70 17.04 3.74
N THR A 747 16.86 17.57 3.34
CA THR A 747 17.13 19.01 3.41
C THR A 747 16.21 19.78 2.46
N LEU A 748 16.04 19.33 1.20
CA LEU A 748 15.13 19.94 0.24
C LEU A 748 13.66 19.84 0.71
N GLU A 749 13.23 18.72 1.30
CA GLU A 749 11.90 18.57 1.90
C GLU A 749 11.63 19.68 2.94
N GLY A 750 12.62 20.03 3.75
CA GLY A 750 12.53 21.14 4.68
C GLY A 750 12.33 22.51 4.02
N LEU A 751 12.82 22.68 2.79
CA LEU A 751 12.68 23.92 2.02
C LEU A 751 11.37 24.00 1.22
N MET A 752 10.66 22.89 1.02
CA MET A 752 9.40 22.87 0.23
C MET A 752 8.33 23.82 0.79
N ALA A 753 8.30 24.04 2.10
CA ALA A 753 7.35 24.95 2.73
C ALA A 753 7.52 26.43 2.36
N ALA A 754 8.66 26.79 1.74
CA ALA A 754 8.90 28.16 1.24
C ALA A 754 8.14 28.47 -0.07
N PHE A 755 7.51 27.46 -0.66
CA PHE A 755 6.77 27.58 -1.92
C PHE A 755 5.30 27.22 -1.74
N PRO A 756 4.37 27.81 -2.52
CA PRO A 756 3.00 27.31 -2.61
C PRO A 756 2.91 25.85 -3.09
N PHE A 757 3.74 25.48 -4.05
CA PHE A 757 3.89 24.12 -4.55
C PHE A 757 5.36 23.73 -4.56
N ALA A 758 5.64 22.52 -4.08
CA ALA A 758 6.92 21.86 -4.30
C ALA A 758 6.77 20.33 -4.30
N SER A 759 7.61 19.67 -5.11
CA SER A 759 7.78 18.22 -5.09
C SER A 759 9.26 17.86 -5.17
N CYS A 760 9.65 16.80 -4.44
CA CYS A 760 11.02 16.32 -4.41
C CYS A 760 11.05 14.80 -4.63
N THR A 761 11.70 14.36 -5.72
CA THR A 761 11.73 12.96 -6.17
C THR A 761 13.14 12.52 -6.54
N LEU A 762 13.34 11.20 -6.61
CA LEU A 762 14.57 10.62 -7.15
C LEU A 762 14.43 10.35 -8.65
N PHE A 763 15.55 10.27 -9.32
CA PHE A 763 15.67 9.70 -10.66
C PHE A 763 16.99 8.93 -10.78
N GLY A 764 17.13 8.15 -11.84
CA GLY A 764 18.34 7.40 -12.11
C GLY A 764 18.11 5.90 -12.26
N ARG A 765 19.19 5.17 -12.36
CA ARG A 765 19.24 3.72 -12.51
C ARG A 765 20.49 3.20 -11.79
N PRO A 766 20.51 1.94 -11.34
CA PRO A 766 21.69 1.38 -10.66
C PRO A 766 23.00 1.56 -11.44
N GLU A 767 22.93 1.48 -12.78
CA GLU A 767 24.10 1.59 -13.66
C GLU A 767 24.58 3.03 -13.90
N THR A 768 23.68 4.01 -13.80
CA THR A 768 24.00 5.42 -14.06
C THR A 768 24.15 6.25 -12.80
N GLY A 769 23.68 5.71 -11.66
CA GLY A 769 23.67 6.42 -10.38
C GLY A 769 22.31 6.98 -10.02
N VAL A 770 22.28 7.76 -8.97
CA VAL A 770 21.07 8.35 -8.38
C VAL A 770 21.14 9.89 -8.44
N GLY A 771 20.01 10.51 -8.72
CA GLY A 771 19.86 11.96 -8.71
C GLY A 771 18.59 12.40 -8.00
N LEU A 772 18.54 13.70 -7.70
CA LEU A 772 17.40 14.39 -7.13
C LEU A 772 16.78 15.36 -8.13
N GLN A 773 15.45 15.40 -8.13
CA GLN A 773 14.65 16.41 -8.79
C GLN A 773 13.85 17.19 -7.76
N LEU A 774 13.91 18.51 -7.82
CA LEU A 774 13.02 19.45 -7.16
C LEU A 774 12.23 20.21 -8.22
N ARG A 775 10.91 20.23 -8.09
CA ARG A 775 10.02 21.11 -8.84
C ARG A 775 9.25 21.97 -7.85
N ALA A 776 9.24 23.28 -8.06
CA ALA A 776 8.46 24.20 -7.22
C ALA A 776 7.87 25.33 -8.05
N ALA A 777 6.85 26.00 -7.50
CA ALA A 777 6.23 27.15 -8.13
C ALA A 777 5.73 28.17 -7.09
N ALA A 778 5.72 29.44 -7.49
CA ALA A 778 5.30 30.54 -6.64
C ALA A 778 4.58 31.63 -7.46
N HIS A 779 3.90 32.55 -6.74
CA HIS A 779 3.25 33.70 -7.38
C HIS A 779 4.25 34.73 -7.90
N GLN A 780 5.42 34.82 -7.26
CA GLN A 780 6.50 35.76 -7.60
C GLN A 780 7.87 35.14 -7.29
N ALA A 781 8.92 35.80 -7.71
CA ALA A 781 10.28 35.35 -7.45
C ALA A 781 10.56 35.24 -5.94
N VAL A 782 11.17 34.13 -5.56
CA VAL A 782 11.62 33.90 -4.18
C VAL A 782 12.98 34.53 -3.93
N ASP A 783 13.39 34.61 -2.65
CA ASP A 783 14.70 35.11 -2.27
C ASP A 783 15.84 34.30 -2.97
N THR A 784 16.81 35.02 -3.51
CA THR A 784 18.00 34.44 -4.13
C THR A 784 18.79 33.55 -3.15
N ALA A 785 18.80 33.88 -1.85
CA ALA A 785 19.42 33.05 -0.82
C ALA A 785 18.83 31.63 -0.75
N LEU A 786 17.50 31.50 -0.95
CA LEU A 786 16.85 30.19 -1.03
C LEU A 786 17.32 29.40 -2.28
N LEU A 787 17.45 30.05 -3.42
CA LEU A 787 17.94 29.42 -4.65
C LEU A 787 19.41 29.00 -4.53
N GLU A 788 20.23 29.83 -3.88
CA GLU A 788 21.63 29.50 -3.56
C GLU A 788 21.68 28.27 -2.61
N ARG A 789 20.81 28.22 -1.62
CA ARG A 789 20.72 27.08 -0.71
C ARG A 789 20.32 25.79 -1.44
N ILE A 790 19.36 25.85 -2.35
CA ILE A 790 18.97 24.71 -3.20
C ILE A 790 20.17 24.26 -4.05
N ALA A 791 20.85 25.17 -4.71
CA ALA A 791 22.05 24.88 -5.52
C ALA A 791 23.17 24.26 -4.67
N GLN A 792 23.37 24.73 -3.44
CA GLN A 792 24.33 24.18 -2.50
C GLN A 792 24.01 22.74 -2.13
N VAL A 793 22.75 22.46 -1.75
CA VAL A 793 22.31 21.11 -1.40
C VAL A 793 22.49 20.15 -2.55
N LEU A 794 22.26 20.61 -3.77
CA LEU A 794 22.43 19.83 -5.01
C LEU A 794 23.88 19.78 -5.53
N GLY A 795 24.82 20.40 -4.81
CA GLY A 795 26.22 20.41 -5.22
C GLY A 795 26.51 21.21 -6.51
N ILE A 796 25.63 22.14 -6.88
CA ILE A 796 25.74 22.93 -8.12
C ILE A 796 26.51 24.23 -7.85
N GLN A 797 27.72 24.11 -7.31
CA GLN A 797 28.59 25.22 -6.94
C GLN A 797 30.07 24.85 -7.21
N GLY A 798 30.96 25.83 -7.14
CA GLY A 798 32.41 25.64 -7.27
C GLY A 798 32.92 25.60 -8.72
N GLN A 799 34.04 24.89 -8.92
CA GLN A 799 34.68 24.80 -10.23
C GLN A 799 33.74 24.14 -11.26
N GLY A 800 33.69 24.68 -12.47
CA GLY A 800 32.76 24.19 -13.52
C GLY A 800 31.35 24.74 -13.43
N ALA A 801 31.01 25.55 -12.41
CA ALA A 801 29.71 26.17 -12.29
C ALA A 801 29.54 27.35 -13.27
N LEU A 802 28.40 27.34 -13.96
CA LEU A 802 27.94 28.44 -14.81
C LEU A 802 26.77 29.12 -14.12
N SER A 803 26.65 30.44 -14.19
CA SER A 803 25.55 31.18 -13.58
C SER A 803 25.01 32.26 -14.50
N TYR A 804 23.72 32.52 -14.39
CA TYR A 804 23.02 33.62 -15.03
C TYR A 804 21.95 34.14 -14.09
N GLN A 805 21.84 35.47 -14.00
CA GLN A 805 20.82 36.12 -13.21
C GLN A 805 20.27 37.35 -13.93
N ASP A 806 18.98 37.48 -14.01
CA ASP A 806 18.28 38.68 -14.50
C ASP A 806 17.19 39.05 -13.46
N ALA A 807 17.51 40.00 -12.60
CA ALA A 807 16.61 40.46 -11.56
C ALA A 807 15.31 41.10 -12.09
N ARG A 808 15.36 41.74 -13.27
CA ARG A 808 14.17 42.40 -13.88
C ARG A 808 13.15 41.39 -14.37
N ARG A 809 13.65 40.23 -14.90
CA ARG A 809 12.78 39.14 -15.36
C ARG A 809 12.55 38.09 -14.30
N GLY A 810 13.11 38.24 -13.10
CA GLY A 810 13.02 37.25 -12.02
C GLY A 810 13.65 35.91 -12.39
N GLN A 811 14.67 35.94 -13.27
CA GLN A 811 15.34 34.72 -13.74
C GLN A 811 16.64 34.47 -13.03
N TRP A 812 16.83 33.22 -12.61
CA TRP A 812 18.09 32.77 -12.04
C TRP A 812 18.39 31.36 -12.57
N ARG A 813 19.64 31.15 -13.00
CA ARG A 813 20.07 29.87 -13.54
C ARG A 813 21.44 29.52 -13.02
N ARG A 814 21.62 28.25 -12.68
CA ARG A 814 22.91 27.71 -12.33
C ARG A 814 23.06 26.29 -12.87
N ALA A 815 24.20 26.02 -13.54
CA ALA A 815 24.56 24.72 -14.04
C ALA A 815 25.95 24.34 -13.54
N ARG A 816 26.20 23.06 -13.33
CA ARG A 816 27.53 22.53 -13.09
C ARG A 816 27.86 21.47 -14.13
N LEU A 817 29.00 21.65 -14.77
CA LEU A 817 29.56 20.72 -15.73
C LEU A 817 30.74 19.98 -15.11
N LEU A 818 30.87 18.71 -15.42
CA LEU A 818 32.02 17.86 -15.06
C LEU A 818 32.69 17.38 -16.32
N ASP A 819 34.02 17.42 -16.34
CA ASP A 819 34.83 16.85 -17.41
C ASP A 819 34.86 15.32 -17.28
N GLU A 820 34.48 14.60 -18.33
CA GLU A 820 34.53 13.14 -18.41
C GLU A 820 35.19 12.77 -19.75
N GLY A 821 36.51 12.60 -19.71
CA GLY A 821 37.32 12.39 -20.90
C GLY A 821 37.27 13.60 -21.88
N ALA A 822 36.82 13.35 -23.11
CA ALA A 822 36.64 14.38 -24.13
C ALA A 822 35.29 15.12 -24.07
N ALA A 823 34.40 14.71 -23.19
CA ALA A 823 33.05 15.27 -23.04
C ALA A 823 32.92 16.08 -21.75
N GLN A 824 32.02 17.05 -21.76
CA GLN A 824 31.54 17.70 -20.54
C GLN A 824 30.10 17.23 -20.27
N LEU A 825 29.87 16.64 -19.11
CA LEU A 825 28.55 16.18 -18.69
C LEU A 825 27.90 17.18 -17.74
N LEU A 826 26.59 17.36 -17.88
CA LEU A 826 25.83 18.17 -16.96
C LEU A 826 25.63 17.36 -15.67
N GLN A 827 26.26 17.77 -14.56
CA GLN A 827 26.07 17.18 -13.24
C GLN A 827 24.75 17.64 -12.62
N GLY A 828 24.41 18.91 -12.77
CA GLY A 828 23.21 19.46 -12.22
C GLY A 828 22.82 20.81 -12.78
N MET A 829 21.55 21.15 -12.67
CA MET A 829 20.97 22.38 -13.17
C MET A 829 19.88 22.88 -12.23
N VAL A 830 19.84 24.18 -12.00
CA VAL A 830 18.71 24.89 -11.41
C VAL A 830 18.22 25.94 -12.39
N LEU A 831 16.94 25.91 -12.70
CA LEU A 831 16.19 26.94 -13.42
C LEU A 831 15.24 27.62 -12.47
N ALA A 832 15.17 28.93 -12.40
CA ALA A 832 14.20 29.69 -11.66
C ALA A 832 13.68 30.86 -12.50
N GLY A 833 12.37 31.12 -12.41
CA GLY A 833 11.61 32.00 -13.29
C GLY A 833 10.97 31.22 -14.43
N ASP A 834 11.48 31.39 -15.64
CA ASP A 834 11.08 30.53 -16.76
C ASP A 834 11.82 29.18 -16.71
N VAL A 835 11.09 28.12 -16.50
CA VAL A 835 11.61 26.76 -16.42
C VAL A 835 11.34 25.94 -17.69
N SER A 836 10.84 26.54 -18.77
CA SER A 836 10.46 25.87 -20.01
C SER A 836 11.58 25.04 -20.65
N ALA A 837 12.84 25.44 -20.44
CA ALA A 837 14.01 24.69 -20.90
C ALA A 837 14.19 23.33 -20.23
N GLN A 838 13.48 23.04 -19.13
CA GLN A 838 13.51 21.72 -18.48
C GLN A 838 13.21 20.58 -19.46
N ALA A 839 12.33 20.82 -20.43
CA ALA A 839 11.90 19.81 -21.40
C ALA A 839 13.06 19.17 -22.19
N TRP A 840 14.13 19.91 -22.42
CA TRP A 840 15.31 19.38 -23.12
C TRP A 840 16.53 19.22 -22.21
N ILE A 841 16.61 19.98 -21.11
CA ILE A 841 17.75 19.88 -20.18
C ILE A 841 17.62 18.59 -19.34
N ALA A 842 16.42 18.17 -18.96
CA ALA A 842 16.24 16.92 -18.20
C ALA A 842 16.75 15.69 -18.98
N PRO A 843 16.35 15.46 -20.25
CA PRO A 843 16.95 14.37 -21.04
C PRO A 843 18.47 14.50 -21.24
N LEU A 844 18.99 15.70 -21.48
CA LEU A 844 20.45 15.95 -21.59
C LEU A 844 21.17 15.45 -20.33
N LEU A 845 20.66 15.80 -19.15
CA LEU A 845 21.25 15.43 -17.86
C LEU A 845 21.08 13.93 -17.58
N GLN A 846 19.86 13.42 -17.71
CA GLN A 846 19.53 12.03 -17.33
C GLN A 846 20.20 11.00 -18.25
N GLU A 847 20.36 11.31 -19.53
CA GLU A 847 21.03 10.45 -20.51
C GLU A 847 22.53 10.71 -20.63
N ARG A 848 23.09 11.57 -19.74
CA ARG A 848 24.52 11.89 -19.66
C ARG A 848 25.12 12.27 -21.03
N GLN A 849 24.38 13.07 -21.78
CA GLN A 849 24.85 13.50 -23.10
C GLN A 849 25.90 14.64 -23.00
N ASN A 850 26.78 14.77 -24.00
CA ASN A 850 27.78 15.83 -24.00
C ASN A 850 27.14 17.24 -24.02
N ALA A 851 27.35 17.99 -22.95
CA ALA A 851 26.81 19.32 -22.76
C ALA A 851 27.76 20.44 -23.21
N GLN A 852 29.00 20.13 -23.64
CA GLN A 852 29.99 21.11 -24.03
C GLN A 852 29.48 22.08 -25.12
N PRO A 853 28.83 21.62 -26.22
CA PRO A 853 28.30 22.52 -27.24
C PRO A 853 27.14 23.39 -26.76
N LEU A 854 26.52 23.01 -25.63
CA LEU A 854 25.29 23.62 -25.11
C LEU A 854 25.50 24.58 -23.95
N ARG A 855 26.77 24.84 -23.55
CA ARG A 855 27.10 25.66 -22.37
C ARG A 855 26.40 27.03 -22.35
N ARG A 856 26.33 27.72 -23.48
CA ARG A 856 25.63 29.02 -23.59
C ARG A 856 24.11 28.82 -23.53
N ALA A 857 23.60 27.80 -24.22
CA ALA A 857 22.18 27.50 -24.28
C ALA A 857 21.60 27.13 -22.91
N LEU A 858 22.35 26.46 -22.03
CA LEU A 858 21.94 26.16 -20.65
C LEU A 858 21.58 27.42 -19.86
N LEU A 859 22.23 28.55 -20.16
CA LEU A 859 21.98 29.82 -19.47
C LEU A 859 20.96 30.71 -20.20
N GLN A 860 20.56 30.37 -21.43
CA GLN A 860 19.58 31.13 -22.22
C GLN A 860 18.15 30.67 -21.98
N ALA A 861 17.16 31.57 -22.08
CA ALA A 861 15.77 31.21 -22.12
C ALA A 861 15.44 30.52 -23.45
N GLY A 862 14.65 29.45 -23.40
CA GLY A 862 14.19 28.77 -24.61
C GLY A 862 13.72 27.35 -24.40
N THR A 863 12.68 26.97 -25.13
CA THR A 863 12.04 25.66 -25.07
C THR A 863 12.73 24.63 -25.99
N ARG A 864 13.56 25.06 -26.91
CA ARG A 864 14.20 24.17 -27.89
C ARG A 864 15.72 24.16 -27.71
N PRO A 865 16.34 22.97 -27.75
CA PRO A 865 17.79 22.87 -27.78
C PRO A 865 18.33 23.34 -29.16
N PRO A 866 19.54 23.93 -29.18
CA PRO A 866 20.15 24.35 -30.45
C PRO A 866 20.67 23.19 -31.31
N VAL A 867 20.71 21.98 -30.75
CA VAL A 867 21.11 20.73 -31.41
C VAL A 867 20.07 19.66 -31.15
N ARG A 868 20.00 18.67 -32.02
CA ARG A 868 19.12 17.51 -31.81
C ARG A 868 19.66 16.65 -30.67
N LEU A 869 18.85 16.48 -29.62
CA LEU A 869 19.14 15.60 -28.52
C LEU A 869 18.43 14.25 -28.71
N THR A 870 19.08 13.20 -28.27
CA THR A 870 18.46 11.87 -28.20
C THR A 870 17.68 11.73 -26.89
N SER A 871 16.44 11.24 -26.98
CA SER A 871 15.65 10.90 -25.81
C SER A 871 15.25 9.44 -25.87
N ARG A 872 15.37 8.75 -24.77
CA ARG A 872 14.89 7.36 -24.65
C ARG A 872 13.39 7.27 -24.49
N GLY A 873 12.70 8.40 -24.29
CA GLY A 873 11.27 8.42 -23.97
C GLY A 873 10.99 7.93 -22.56
N ALA A 874 9.69 7.68 -22.26
CA ALA A 874 9.26 7.21 -20.95
C ALA A 874 9.81 5.82 -20.64
N ALA A 875 10.12 5.56 -19.37
CA ALA A 875 10.51 4.22 -18.92
C ALA A 875 9.28 3.28 -18.91
N VAL A 876 9.40 2.15 -19.59
CA VAL A 876 8.36 1.13 -19.68
C VAL A 876 8.68 -0.05 -18.76
N CYS A 877 9.89 -0.60 -18.86
CA CYS A 877 10.35 -1.71 -18.01
C CYS A 877 11.38 -1.20 -17.00
N ALA A 878 10.97 -1.05 -15.73
CA ALA A 878 11.85 -0.55 -14.67
C ALA A 878 12.94 -1.55 -14.26
N CYS A 879 12.67 -2.87 -14.29
CA CYS A 879 13.63 -3.90 -13.87
C CYS A 879 14.73 -4.18 -14.91
N GLU A 880 14.47 -3.92 -16.20
CA GLU A 880 15.44 -4.10 -17.29
C GLU A 880 15.88 -2.75 -17.89
N GLY A 881 15.45 -1.63 -17.33
CA GLY A 881 15.82 -0.28 -17.77
C GLY A 881 15.39 0.06 -19.20
N VAL A 882 14.35 -0.59 -19.75
CA VAL A 882 13.91 -0.42 -21.14
C VAL A 882 12.89 0.73 -21.24
N ALA A 883 13.16 1.65 -22.16
CA ALA A 883 12.34 2.82 -22.42
C ALA A 883 11.59 2.72 -23.75
N GLU A 884 10.64 3.61 -23.94
CA GLU A 884 9.69 3.65 -25.05
C GLU A 884 10.34 3.64 -26.44
N THR A 885 11.42 4.43 -26.63
CA THR A 885 12.09 4.52 -27.94
C THR A 885 12.75 3.20 -28.36
N ALA A 886 13.30 2.44 -27.41
CA ALA A 886 13.88 1.12 -27.70
C ALA A 886 12.79 0.14 -28.14
N ILE A 887 11.62 0.17 -27.48
CA ILE A 887 10.47 -0.68 -27.79
C ILE A 887 9.91 -0.30 -29.16
N THR A 888 9.66 0.99 -29.40
CA THR A 888 9.13 1.49 -30.67
C THR A 888 10.07 1.18 -31.83
N GLY A 889 11.39 1.37 -31.62
CA GLY A 889 12.40 1.03 -32.63
C GLY A 889 12.48 -0.45 -32.95
N LEU A 890 12.22 -1.34 -31.97
CA LEU A 890 12.15 -2.78 -32.25
C LEU A 890 10.83 -3.15 -32.91
N LEU A 891 9.69 -2.58 -32.49
CA LEU A 891 8.35 -2.83 -33.07
C LEU A 891 8.27 -2.49 -34.55
N GLN A 892 9.00 -1.48 -35.03
CA GLN A 892 9.11 -1.17 -36.46
C GLN A 892 9.72 -2.32 -37.30
N ARG A 893 10.45 -3.24 -36.66
CA ARG A 893 11.11 -4.37 -37.30
C ARG A 893 10.43 -5.70 -36.96
N CYS A 894 9.49 -5.70 -35.98
CA CYS A 894 8.74 -6.90 -35.62
C CYS A 894 7.74 -7.28 -36.71
N VAL A 895 7.59 -8.57 -36.95
CA VAL A 895 6.63 -9.14 -37.90
C VAL A 895 5.65 -10.09 -37.19
N GLY A 896 4.50 -10.32 -37.78
CA GLY A 896 3.50 -11.25 -37.25
C GLY A 896 2.40 -10.59 -36.45
N ASP A 897 1.61 -11.40 -35.78
CA ASP A 897 0.50 -10.98 -34.93
C ASP A 897 0.95 -10.34 -33.59
N ALA A 898 0.00 -9.89 -32.78
CA ALA A 898 0.28 -9.23 -31.51
C ALA A 898 1.06 -10.13 -30.55
N ALA A 899 0.79 -11.42 -30.51
CA ALA A 899 1.47 -12.36 -29.62
C ALA A 899 2.92 -12.57 -30.05
N GLN A 900 3.15 -12.72 -31.36
CA GLN A 900 4.48 -12.88 -31.94
C GLN A 900 5.34 -11.63 -31.75
N ARG A 901 4.78 -10.43 -31.97
CA ARG A 901 5.49 -9.16 -31.75
C ARG A 901 5.82 -8.94 -30.29
N LEU A 902 4.92 -9.27 -29.36
CA LEU A 902 5.19 -9.21 -27.92
C LEU A 902 6.32 -10.17 -27.52
N GLN A 903 6.35 -11.37 -28.12
CA GLN A 903 7.42 -12.32 -27.85
C GLN A 903 8.77 -11.80 -28.36
N GLN A 904 8.81 -11.23 -29.58
CA GLN A 904 10.02 -10.61 -30.13
C GLN A 904 10.55 -9.46 -29.28
N LEU A 905 9.66 -8.65 -28.67
CA LEU A 905 10.05 -7.62 -27.68
C LEU A 905 10.69 -8.24 -26.44
N LYS A 906 10.12 -9.34 -25.92
CA LYS A 906 10.66 -10.06 -24.76
C LYS A 906 12.03 -10.65 -25.04
N ASP A 907 12.20 -11.26 -26.21
CA ASP A 907 13.46 -11.90 -26.61
C ASP A 907 14.55 -10.85 -26.90
N GLY A 908 14.20 -9.76 -27.58
CA GLY A 908 15.16 -8.75 -28.00
C GLY A 908 15.55 -7.73 -26.92
N LEU A 909 14.64 -7.37 -26.03
CA LEU A 909 14.83 -6.34 -25.01
C LEU A 909 14.72 -6.86 -23.58
N ARG A 910 14.40 -8.12 -23.39
CA ARG A 910 14.13 -8.76 -22.08
C ARG A 910 12.99 -8.10 -21.26
N CYS A 911 12.33 -7.09 -21.84
CA CYS A 911 11.22 -6.44 -21.16
C CYS A 911 10.03 -7.40 -20.96
N GLY A 912 9.42 -7.40 -19.77
CA GLY A 912 8.33 -8.31 -19.41
C GLY A 912 8.76 -9.74 -19.03
N THR A 913 10.05 -10.06 -19.01
CA THR A 913 10.55 -11.40 -18.66
C THR A 913 10.76 -11.58 -17.16
N GLN A 914 11.17 -10.55 -16.44
CA GLN A 914 11.42 -10.59 -15.00
C GLN A 914 10.14 -10.42 -14.17
N CYS A 915 9.80 -9.19 -13.82
CA CYS A 915 8.62 -8.91 -12.99
C CYS A 915 7.29 -8.97 -13.76
N GLY A 916 7.32 -8.76 -15.08
CA GLY A 916 6.15 -8.72 -15.96
C GLY A 916 5.21 -7.53 -15.77
N SER A 917 5.47 -6.61 -14.84
CA SER A 917 4.57 -5.48 -14.57
C SER A 917 4.41 -4.50 -15.75
N CYS A 918 5.35 -4.52 -16.72
CA CYS A 918 5.26 -3.72 -17.93
C CYS A 918 4.45 -4.40 -19.06
N VAL A 919 4.09 -5.67 -18.93
CA VAL A 919 3.43 -6.43 -20.01
C VAL A 919 2.14 -5.76 -20.49
N PRO A 920 1.23 -5.28 -19.65
CA PRO A 920 0.03 -4.57 -20.13
C PRO A 920 0.37 -3.34 -21.00
N GLN A 921 1.37 -2.58 -20.63
CA GLN A 921 1.84 -1.43 -21.41
C GLN A 921 2.48 -1.87 -22.73
N LEU A 922 3.29 -2.95 -22.71
CA LEU A 922 3.86 -3.54 -23.93
C LEU A 922 2.77 -4.00 -24.90
N GLN A 923 1.71 -4.62 -24.39
CA GLN A 923 0.56 -5.05 -25.21
C GLN A 923 -0.14 -3.87 -25.88
N ARG A 924 -0.37 -2.75 -25.16
CA ARG A 924 -0.90 -1.52 -25.76
C ARG A 924 0.01 -0.99 -26.86
N MET A 925 1.32 -0.95 -26.64
CA MET A 925 2.28 -0.48 -27.66
C MET A 925 2.31 -1.39 -28.90
N VAL A 926 2.25 -2.70 -28.71
CA VAL A 926 2.13 -3.67 -29.80
C VAL A 926 0.84 -3.44 -30.58
N GLN A 927 -0.29 -3.29 -29.89
CA GLN A 927 -1.59 -3.07 -30.54
C GLN A 927 -1.60 -1.75 -31.35
N ALA A 928 -1.08 -0.68 -30.76
CA ALA A 928 -0.93 0.59 -31.46
C ALA A 928 -0.04 0.47 -32.72
N SER A 929 1.01 -0.35 -32.67
CA SER A 929 1.87 -0.59 -33.85
C SER A 929 1.20 -1.36 -34.97
N LEU A 930 0.17 -2.18 -34.67
CA LEU A 930 -0.62 -2.91 -35.66
C LEU A 930 -1.68 -2.03 -36.33
N THR A 931 -2.23 -1.06 -35.60
CA THR A 931 -3.22 -0.11 -36.13
C THR A 931 -2.59 1.03 -36.92
N SER A 932 -1.30 1.29 -36.75
CA SER A 932 -0.54 2.33 -37.45
C SER A 932 0.17 1.81 -38.71
N ALA A 933 0.18 0.53 -38.95
CA ALA A 933 0.69 -0.16 -40.14
C ALA A 933 -0.43 -0.47 -41.12
#